data_e2914cda8eea809becd2c1529654074f
#
_entry.id   e2914cda8eea809becd2c1529654074f
#
_cell.length_a   1.000
_cell.length_b   1.000
_cell.length_c   1.000
_cell.angle_alpha   90.00
_cell.angle_beta   90.00
_cell.angle_gamma   90.00
#
_symmetry.space_group_name_H-M   'P 1'
#
loop_
_entity.id
_entity.type
_entity.pdbx_description
1 polymer ?
#
loop_
_entity_poly.entity_id
_entity_poly.type
_entity_poly.pdbx_seq_one_letter_code
_entity_poly.pdbx_strand_id
1 'polypeptide(L)'
;MLTIAKLAVRRLLNSPQFTITAVLTLSFCVLANLFVFSAIYSTLLRPLPYPAAERLVILHNAYPGHQIERAPNSIPNYYDRRSQITAFESVAIYRQSNASVGIETSVRNAEVGLISPNFFNTLGVPLRYGREFTDSEMDRGSSQVTIITDEFWKQNFNSDRTSVGKSFICDGLSVVVVGILPPGFKYLGNSAEFFRPAVHTAQERQPDFRHVNQWEMIARLAQGATISVAQSQVDSLNREQLRDDPYATLLATAKFHTRVSDLQNDYTREARPILTIVQCGVLLLFVIATVNIANLLLLRASSRSREFAIRRACGGKAVHIISELSIEALMLSCASVAAALLAQASLRSILARAAPPGMQFENSLPLNVALAFCIGTPLVCSLVLAAPACWFALRNNLAVSIQSESRSGTTSKNVQKTRFALMMIQVTLAFTLLSVSGLLVESVQKLARVNPGFSVDGVYTTALALPKHRYDTPELQQRFTTRLTSMLQGAPGISGCAAGSAMPFHEQPVDNAIATEGSPPQSPISAHFLASATQEYWRLMGIALLDGRALDQRDEKEPGKTCVIDKALADRYWKGSSAIGRRLSLGGHAFNERAAITVVGVVATVKQADLAEMDGHGIIYLTPSYLRPNPITLVVKSALPDQMVGLIVQKTLRSIDPALAAHDLRSLQDRIQNRQLARRSAATLTAMFACCALLLAGVGIYAVLSYSVAQRKREIGIRVALGAKPQSVLALFLSTGLKAVLAGVAVAVPASVASGYAIRSVLYGVSPAHASHYLLSLVILLPVASLACAIPAWRAARQDPLICLRSE
;
A
#
# COMPACT_ATOMS: atom_id res chain seq x y z
N MET A 1 -2.73 45.24 -18.32
CA MET A 1 -2.36 44.08 -17.46
C MET A 1 -1.39 44.51 -16.35
N LEU A 2 -0.26 45.15 -16.60
CA LEU A 2 0.73 45.54 -15.57
C LEU A 2 0.17 46.46 -14.48
N THR A 3 -0.71 47.41 -14.79
CA THR A 3 -1.38 48.31 -13.84
C THR A 3 -2.32 47.56 -12.89
N ILE A 4 -3.06 46.56 -13.41
CA ILE A 4 -3.97 45.72 -12.61
C ILE A 4 -3.17 44.85 -11.68
N ALA A 5 -2.05 44.27 -12.13
CA ALA A 5 -1.17 43.45 -11.28
C ALA A 5 -0.56 44.28 -10.13
N LYS A 6 -0.06 45.50 -10.39
CA LYS A 6 0.45 46.39 -9.34
C LYS A 6 -0.62 46.74 -8.29
N LEU A 7 -1.85 46.98 -8.75
CA LEU A 7 -2.98 47.24 -7.85
C LEU A 7 -3.30 46.00 -6.97
N ALA A 8 -3.30 44.80 -7.55
CA ALA A 8 -3.53 43.56 -6.83
C ALA A 8 -2.45 43.32 -5.76
N VAL A 9 -1.16 43.49 -6.10
CA VAL A 9 -0.05 43.38 -5.11
C VAL A 9 -0.23 44.36 -3.96
N ARG A 10 -0.47 45.65 -4.25
CA ARG A 10 -0.63 46.67 -3.21
C ARG A 10 -1.80 46.37 -2.27
N ARG A 11 -2.88 45.81 -2.79
CA ARG A 11 -4.03 45.38 -1.97
C ARG A 11 -3.76 44.18 -1.11
N LEU A 12 -3.03 43.19 -1.60
CA LEU A 12 -2.63 42.03 -0.83
C LEU A 12 -1.68 42.43 0.32
N LEU A 13 -0.78 43.38 0.04
CA LEU A 13 0.14 43.93 1.06
C LEU A 13 -0.58 44.77 2.11
N ASN A 14 -1.65 45.51 1.72
CA ASN A 14 -2.46 46.28 2.67
C ASN A 14 -3.38 45.42 3.57
N SER A 15 -3.47 44.13 3.33
CA SER A 15 -4.23 43.18 4.17
C SER A 15 -3.38 41.95 4.57
N PRO A 16 -2.34 42.16 5.39
CA PRO A 16 -1.36 41.10 5.64
C PRO A 16 -1.95 39.87 6.33
N GLN A 17 -2.86 40.05 7.28
CA GLN A 17 -3.51 38.94 7.97
C GLN A 17 -4.23 37.99 7.01
N PHE A 18 -5.04 38.55 6.09
CA PHE A 18 -5.72 37.75 5.08
C PHE A 18 -4.72 37.02 4.15
N THR A 19 -3.75 37.75 3.62
CA THR A 19 -2.77 37.24 2.65
C THR A 19 -1.94 36.11 3.25
N ILE A 20 -1.42 36.33 4.47
CA ILE A 20 -0.62 35.34 5.18
C ILE A 20 -1.46 34.07 5.45
N THR A 21 -2.68 34.23 5.99
CA THR A 21 -3.55 33.10 6.28
C THR A 21 -3.91 32.32 5.00
N ALA A 22 -4.26 33.01 3.92
CA ALA A 22 -4.61 32.39 2.64
C ALA A 22 -3.41 31.64 2.03
N VAL A 23 -2.23 32.30 2.00
CA VAL A 23 -1.00 31.70 1.48
C VAL A 23 -0.59 30.50 2.32
N LEU A 24 -0.56 30.59 3.65
CA LEU A 24 -0.16 29.47 4.52
C LEU A 24 -1.12 28.28 4.39
N THR A 25 -2.44 28.53 4.39
CA THR A 25 -3.45 27.47 4.25
C THR A 25 -3.32 26.76 2.91
N LEU A 26 -3.23 27.52 1.82
CA LEU A 26 -3.13 26.92 0.49
C LEU A 26 -1.77 26.25 0.28
N SER A 27 -0.67 26.84 0.78
CA SER A 27 0.67 26.25 0.71
C SER A 27 0.74 24.89 1.41
N PHE A 28 0.14 24.77 2.58
CA PHE A 28 0.07 23.50 3.30
C PHE A 28 -0.65 22.42 2.49
N CYS A 29 -1.81 22.77 1.90
CA CYS A 29 -2.57 21.81 1.10
C CYS A 29 -1.86 21.47 -0.24
N VAL A 30 -1.20 22.44 -0.87
CA VAL A 30 -0.39 22.21 -2.08
C VAL A 30 0.80 21.33 -1.75
N LEU A 31 1.49 21.55 -0.63
CA LEU A 31 2.61 20.73 -0.17
C LEU A 31 2.17 19.28 0.07
N ALA A 32 1.04 19.08 0.76
CA ALA A 32 0.48 17.76 0.99
C ALA A 32 0.13 17.04 -0.32
N ASN A 33 -0.50 17.76 -1.28
CA ASN A 33 -0.78 17.21 -2.61
C ASN A 33 0.50 16.88 -3.39
N LEU A 34 1.49 17.75 -3.36
CA LEU A 34 2.76 17.54 -4.05
C LEU A 34 3.49 16.31 -3.51
N PHE A 35 3.46 16.11 -2.19
CA PHE A 35 4.05 14.95 -1.52
C PHE A 35 3.36 13.64 -1.94
N VAL A 36 2.03 13.58 -1.84
CA VAL A 36 1.25 12.38 -2.22
C VAL A 36 1.34 12.13 -3.72
N PHE A 37 1.26 13.19 -4.54
CA PHE A 37 1.40 13.07 -5.99
C PHE A 37 2.79 12.57 -6.40
N SER A 38 3.85 13.03 -5.72
CA SER A 38 5.21 12.51 -5.96
C SER A 38 5.32 11.01 -5.68
N ALA A 39 4.69 10.52 -4.60
CA ALA A 39 4.63 9.10 -4.29
C ALA A 39 3.81 8.31 -5.34
N ILE A 40 2.69 8.84 -5.78
CA ILE A 40 1.87 8.23 -6.85
C ILE A 40 2.64 8.20 -8.16
N TYR A 41 3.29 9.31 -8.52
CA TYR A 41 4.06 9.37 -9.74
C TYR A 41 5.19 8.34 -9.75
N SER A 42 5.99 8.29 -8.69
CA SER A 42 7.13 7.35 -8.59
C SER A 42 6.70 5.89 -8.56
N THR A 43 5.52 5.58 -7.99
CA THR A 43 5.05 4.20 -7.82
C THR A 43 4.12 3.74 -8.94
N LEU A 44 3.15 4.59 -9.36
CA LEU A 44 2.07 4.16 -10.27
C LEU A 44 2.22 4.67 -11.71
N LEU A 45 2.72 5.91 -11.88
CA LEU A 45 2.67 6.61 -13.18
C LEU A 45 3.99 6.59 -13.92
N ARG A 46 5.11 6.51 -13.21
CA ARG A 46 6.42 6.45 -13.84
C ARG A 46 6.54 5.14 -14.61
N PRO A 47 6.85 5.19 -15.91
CA PRO A 47 7.12 3.97 -16.67
C PRO A 47 8.26 3.18 -16.04
N LEU A 48 8.18 1.85 -16.10
CA LEU A 48 9.28 0.99 -15.68
C LEU A 48 10.58 1.38 -16.41
N PRO A 49 11.73 1.31 -15.75
CA PRO A 49 13.01 1.78 -16.32
C PRO A 49 13.58 0.81 -17.36
N TYR A 50 12.72 0.25 -18.22
CA TYR A 50 13.09 -0.71 -19.27
C TYR A 50 12.70 -0.17 -20.65
N PRO A 51 13.49 -0.45 -21.68
CA PRO A 51 13.15 -0.08 -23.07
C PRO A 51 11.83 -0.73 -23.51
N ALA A 52 10.94 0.08 -24.12
CA ALA A 52 9.60 -0.35 -24.57
C ALA A 52 8.83 -1.14 -23.49
N ALA A 53 8.78 -0.55 -22.28
CA ALA A 53 8.20 -1.20 -21.10
C ALA A 53 6.71 -1.56 -21.28
N GLU A 54 6.00 -0.84 -22.16
CA GLU A 54 4.60 -1.10 -22.53
C GLU A 54 4.39 -2.45 -23.25
N ARG A 55 5.47 -3.05 -23.74
CA ARG A 55 5.46 -4.40 -24.35
C ARG A 55 5.76 -5.50 -23.34
N LEU A 56 6.10 -5.15 -22.09
CA LEU A 56 6.40 -6.13 -21.06
C LEU A 56 5.11 -6.60 -20.38
N VAL A 57 4.92 -7.90 -20.34
CA VAL A 57 3.77 -8.54 -19.69
C VAL A 57 4.26 -9.57 -18.67
N ILE A 58 3.42 -9.82 -17.67
CA ILE A 58 3.61 -10.87 -16.68
C ILE A 58 2.49 -11.90 -16.82
N LEU A 59 2.83 -13.16 -16.63
CA LEU A 59 1.91 -14.28 -16.72
C LEU A 59 1.73 -14.88 -15.33
N HIS A 60 0.49 -15.08 -14.92
CA HIS A 60 0.15 -15.75 -13.67
C HIS A 60 -0.85 -16.88 -13.97
N ASN A 61 -0.60 -18.03 -13.35
CA ASN A 61 -1.61 -19.07 -13.25
C ASN A 61 -2.66 -18.65 -12.19
N ALA A 62 -3.91 -19.01 -12.41
CA ALA A 62 -5.01 -18.75 -11.49
C ALA A 62 -5.89 -19.98 -11.34
N TYR A 63 -6.36 -20.20 -10.12
CA TYR A 63 -7.24 -21.32 -9.75
C TYR A 63 -8.40 -20.78 -8.88
N PRO A 64 -9.32 -19.95 -9.47
CA PRO A 64 -10.36 -19.24 -8.70
C PRO A 64 -11.31 -20.17 -7.96
N GLY A 65 -11.53 -21.39 -8.46
CA GLY A 65 -12.31 -22.42 -7.75
C GLY A 65 -11.69 -22.82 -6.40
N HIS A 66 -10.40 -22.56 -6.22
CA HIS A 66 -9.66 -22.78 -4.98
C HIS A 66 -9.25 -21.49 -4.28
N GLN A 67 -9.83 -20.34 -4.69
CA GLN A 67 -9.54 -19.00 -4.15
C GLN A 67 -8.09 -18.54 -4.37
N ILE A 68 -7.38 -19.14 -5.33
CA ILE A 68 -6.04 -18.74 -5.74
C ILE A 68 -6.18 -17.88 -7.00
N GLU A 69 -6.20 -16.58 -6.84
CA GLU A 69 -6.31 -15.62 -7.96
C GLU A 69 -4.99 -15.42 -8.70
N ARG A 70 -3.87 -15.80 -8.06
CA ARG A 70 -2.54 -15.60 -8.61
C ARG A 70 -1.57 -16.65 -8.06
N ALA A 71 -1.02 -17.45 -8.95
CA ALA A 71 0.07 -18.38 -8.69
C ALA A 71 1.21 -18.13 -9.67
N PRO A 72 2.46 -18.35 -9.27
CA PRO A 72 3.60 -18.36 -10.19
C PRO A 72 3.43 -19.39 -11.32
N ASN A 73 4.46 -19.61 -12.09
CA ASN A 73 4.49 -20.57 -13.20
C ASN A 73 5.50 -21.68 -12.91
N SER A 74 5.48 -22.71 -13.77
CA SER A 74 6.39 -23.86 -13.69
C SER A 74 7.46 -23.83 -14.79
N ILE A 75 8.45 -24.69 -14.68
CA ILE A 75 9.48 -24.91 -15.72
C ILE A 75 8.84 -25.44 -17.03
N PRO A 76 7.93 -26.44 -17.04
CA PRO A 76 7.23 -26.84 -18.27
C PRO A 76 6.50 -25.68 -18.94
N ASN A 77 5.76 -24.87 -18.15
CA ASN A 77 5.07 -23.69 -18.69
C ASN A 77 6.02 -22.69 -19.37
N TYR A 78 7.24 -22.51 -18.84
CA TYR A 78 8.25 -21.65 -19.46
C TYR A 78 8.66 -22.16 -20.85
N TYR A 79 8.99 -23.44 -20.98
CA TYR A 79 9.43 -24.00 -22.25
C TYR A 79 8.31 -24.03 -23.27
N ASP A 80 7.10 -24.44 -22.87
CA ASP A 80 5.94 -24.51 -23.77
C ASP A 80 5.57 -23.11 -24.31
N ARG A 81 5.47 -22.11 -23.43
CA ARG A 81 5.10 -20.75 -23.83
C ARG A 81 6.19 -20.05 -24.62
N ARG A 82 7.47 -20.33 -24.32
CA ARG A 82 8.62 -19.81 -25.08
C ARG A 82 8.64 -20.35 -26.53
N SER A 83 8.24 -21.61 -26.75
CA SER A 83 8.30 -22.26 -28.06
C SER A 83 7.03 -22.12 -28.89
N GLN A 84 5.83 -22.00 -28.25
CA GLN A 84 4.56 -22.15 -28.97
C GLN A 84 3.78 -20.83 -29.09
N ILE A 85 4.06 -19.81 -28.27
CA ILE A 85 3.34 -18.53 -28.31
C ILE A 85 4.06 -17.54 -29.21
N THR A 86 3.53 -17.30 -30.39
CA THR A 86 4.11 -16.37 -31.39
C THR A 86 3.89 -14.90 -31.06
N ALA A 87 2.90 -14.59 -30.21
CA ALA A 87 2.68 -13.24 -29.72
C ALA A 87 3.79 -12.75 -28.77
N PHE A 88 4.67 -13.63 -28.29
CA PHE A 88 5.83 -13.27 -27.49
C PHE A 88 7.09 -13.26 -28.34
N GLU A 89 7.85 -12.17 -28.28
CA GLU A 89 9.20 -12.05 -28.83
C GLU A 89 10.20 -12.84 -27.96
N SER A 90 10.01 -12.78 -26.65
CA SER A 90 10.82 -13.49 -25.66
C SER A 90 10.02 -13.77 -24.39
N VAL A 91 10.36 -14.88 -23.71
CA VAL A 91 9.77 -15.28 -22.44
C VAL A 91 10.90 -15.56 -21.46
N ALA A 92 10.78 -15.11 -20.22
CA ALA A 92 11.77 -15.32 -19.17
C ALA A 92 11.11 -15.68 -17.84
N ILE A 93 11.85 -16.41 -17.01
CA ILE A 93 11.44 -16.72 -15.64
C ILE A 93 12.42 -16.13 -14.62
N TYR A 94 11.87 -15.79 -13.47
CA TYR A 94 12.58 -15.22 -12.34
C TYR A 94 12.08 -15.82 -11.02
N ARG A 95 13.00 -15.99 -10.08
CA ARG A 95 12.72 -16.28 -8.68
C ARG A 95 13.75 -15.61 -7.79
N GLN A 96 13.29 -14.89 -6.77
CA GLN A 96 14.17 -14.38 -5.74
C GLN A 96 14.60 -15.51 -4.80
N SER A 97 15.83 -15.49 -4.36
CA SER A 97 16.40 -16.43 -3.42
C SER A 97 17.49 -15.73 -2.59
N ASN A 98 18.06 -16.45 -1.64
CA ASN A 98 19.15 -15.99 -0.80
C ASN A 98 20.33 -16.94 -0.94
N ALA A 99 21.53 -16.42 -0.80
CA ALA A 99 22.76 -17.19 -0.86
C ALA A 99 23.79 -16.70 0.16
N SER A 100 24.60 -17.61 0.69
CA SER A 100 25.76 -17.27 1.51
C SER A 100 26.94 -16.91 0.61
N VAL A 101 27.40 -15.66 0.68
CA VAL A 101 28.51 -15.14 -0.14
C VAL A 101 29.75 -15.01 0.73
N GLY A 102 30.80 -15.71 0.35
CA GLY A 102 32.14 -15.64 0.93
C GLY A 102 33.05 -14.75 0.07
N ILE A 103 33.49 -13.61 0.62
CA ILE A 103 34.44 -12.72 -0.01
C ILE A 103 35.58 -12.51 0.98
N GLU A 104 36.80 -12.81 0.54
CA GLU A 104 38.00 -12.84 1.37
C GLU A 104 37.82 -13.71 2.63
N THR A 105 37.71 -13.10 3.81
CA THR A 105 37.58 -13.81 5.10
C THR A 105 36.17 -13.71 5.71
N SER A 106 35.25 -12.98 5.06
CA SER A 106 33.91 -12.76 5.57
C SER A 106 32.84 -13.51 4.78
N VAL A 107 31.93 -14.16 5.51
CA VAL A 107 30.72 -14.76 4.93
C VAL A 107 29.53 -13.92 5.36
N ARG A 108 28.72 -13.48 4.38
CA ARG A 108 27.46 -12.79 4.60
C ARG A 108 26.34 -13.38 3.75
N ASN A 109 25.12 -13.12 4.10
CA ASN A 109 24.00 -13.44 3.24
C ASN A 109 23.81 -12.33 2.20
N ALA A 110 23.42 -12.70 0.98
CA ALA A 110 23.09 -11.79 -0.10
C ALA A 110 21.83 -12.26 -0.83
N GLU A 111 21.03 -11.32 -1.30
CA GLU A 111 19.88 -11.61 -2.14
C GLU A 111 20.33 -11.93 -3.57
N VAL A 112 19.80 -13.00 -4.14
CA VAL A 112 20.14 -13.49 -5.47
C VAL A 112 18.90 -13.67 -6.32
N GLY A 113 18.97 -13.23 -7.59
CA GLY A 113 17.95 -13.52 -8.60
C GLY A 113 18.29 -14.80 -9.36
N LEU A 114 17.40 -15.78 -9.34
CA LEU A 114 17.50 -16.97 -10.21
C LEU A 114 16.73 -16.67 -11.50
N ILE A 115 17.40 -16.71 -12.66
CA ILE A 115 16.83 -16.24 -13.92
C ILE A 115 17.09 -17.20 -15.09
N SER A 116 16.19 -17.17 -16.08
CA SER A 116 16.45 -17.81 -17.38
C SER A 116 17.49 -17.03 -18.20
N PRO A 117 18.16 -17.66 -19.17
CA PRO A 117 19.23 -17.03 -19.96
C PRO A 117 18.84 -15.73 -20.64
N ASN A 118 17.63 -15.66 -21.18
CA ASN A 118 17.09 -14.52 -21.92
C ASN A 118 16.39 -13.46 -21.05
N PHE A 119 16.61 -13.47 -19.73
CA PHE A 119 15.91 -12.57 -18.80
C PHE A 119 16.23 -11.09 -19.08
N PHE A 120 17.49 -10.72 -19.19
CA PHE A 120 17.88 -9.34 -19.47
C PHE A 120 17.51 -8.91 -20.88
N ASN A 121 17.61 -9.82 -21.87
CA ASN A 121 17.11 -9.57 -23.23
C ASN A 121 15.60 -9.32 -23.24
N THR A 122 14.81 -10.09 -22.46
CA THR A 122 13.36 -9.87 -22.30
C THR A 122 13.07 -8.50 -21.72
N LEU A 123 13.86 -8.03 -20.76
CA LEU A 123 13.77 -6.67 -20.21
C LEU A 123 14.33 -5.60 -21.15
N GLY A 124 15.10 -5.97 -22.18
CA GLY A 124 15.79 -5.03 -23.07
C GLY A 124 16.97 -4.32 -22.42
N VAL A 125 17.59 -4.92 -21.40
CA VAL A 125 18.70 -4.34 -20.64
C VAL A 125 20.01 -5.00 -21.07
N PRO A 126 20.88 -4.35 -21.84
CA PRO A 126 22.16 -4.89 -22.22
C PRO A 126 23.11 -4.95 -21.01
N LEU A 127 23.94 -5.97 -20.95
CA LEU A 127 25.03 -6.05 -19.98
C LEU A 127 26.08 -4.96 -20.26
N ARG A 128 26.70 -4.45 -19.20
CA ARG A 128 27.81 -3.50 -19.32
C ARG A 128 29.08 -4.16 -19.79
N TYR A 129 29.35 -5.36 -19.27
CA TYR A 129 30.51 -6.18 -19.64
C TYR A 129 30.13 -7.66 -19.59
N GLY A 130 30.79 -8.50 -20.42
CA GLY A 130 30.59 -9.93 -20.41
C GLY A 130 29.45 -10.43 -21.29
N ARG A 131 28.81 -11.53 -20.91
CA ARG A 131 27.75 -12.21 -21.64
C ARG A 131 26.60 -12.64 -20.74
N GLU A 132 25.45 -12.86 -21.34
CA GLU A 132 24.31 -13.51 -20.69
C GLU A 132 24.55 -15.01 -20.45
N PHE A 133 23.65 -15.64 -19.67
CA PHE A 133 23.67 -17.09 -19.49
C PHE A 133 23.27 -17.81 -20.78
N THR A 134 23.65 -19.10 -20.88
CA THR A 134 23.25 -20.00 -21.97
C THR A 134 22.20 -20.99 -21.45
N ASP A 135 21.41 -21.58 -22.38
CA ASP A 135 20.41 -22.59 -22.01
C ASP A 135 21.06 -23.84 -21.33
N SER A 136 22.26 -24.20 -21.68
CA SER A 136 23.00 -25.29 -21.04
C SER A 136 23.43 -25.01 -19.60
N GLU A 137 23.54 -23.72 -19.21
CA GLU A 137 23.86 -23.33 -17.85
C GLU A 137 22.64 -23.43 -16.91
N MET A 138 21.43 -23.70 -17.43
CA MET A 138 20.27 -24.07 -16.62
C MET A 138 20.26 -25.55 -16.22
N ASP A 139 21.06 -26.40 -16.84
CA ASP A 139 21.10 -27.80 -16.50
C ASP A 139 21.88 -28.03 -15.18
N ARG A 140 21.40 -28.97 -14.37
CA ARG A 140 21.98 -29.25 -13.05
C ARG A 140 23.43 -29.76 -13.22
N GLY A 141 24.40 -29.08 -12.63
CA GLY A 141 25.84 -29.42 -12.67
C GLY A 141 26.68 -28.46 -13.48
N SER A 142 26.13 -27.69 -14.41
CA SER A 142 26.86 -26.75 -15.27
C SER A 142 26.87 -25.27 -14.78
N SER A 143 26.18 -24.95 -13.70
CA SER A 143 25.79 -23.58 -13.31
C SER A 143 26.73 -22.95 -12.27
N GLN A 144 28.04 -22.98 -12.48
CA GLN A 144 28.96 -22.23 -11.60
C GLN A 144 29.26 -20.82 -12.15
N VAL A 145 28.25 -20.17 -12.71
CA VAL A 145 28.37 -18.84 -13.28
C VAL A 145 27.42 -17.83 -12.62
N THR A 146 27.78 -16.55 -12.69
CA THR A 146 26.99 -15.47 -12.11
C THR A 146 27.11 -14.18 -12.91
N ILE A 147 26.05 -13.36 -12.91
CA ILE A 147 26.04 -11.99 -13.41
C ILE A 147 25.84 -11.08 -12.19
N ILE A 148 26.74 -10.12 -11.99
CA ILE A 148 26.74 -9.25 -10.79
C ILE A 148 26.19 -7.86 -11.12
N THR A 149 25.61 -7.20 -10.11
CA THR A 149 25.21 -5.79 -10.23
C THR A 149 26.43 -4.86 -10.21
N ASP A 150 26.26 -3.63 -10.69
CA ASP A 150 27.32 -2.61 -10.66
C ASP A 150 27.72 -2.25 -9.22
N GLU A 151 26.73 -2.25 -8.29
CA GLU A 151 26.96 -2.01 -6.86
C GLU A 151 27.82 -3.11 -6.24
N PHE A 152 27.47 -4.39 -6.50
CA PHE A 152 28.26 -5.53 -6.02
C PHE A 152 29.68 -5.52 -6.60
N TRP A 153 29.81 -5.18 -7.90
CA TRP A 153 31.12 -5.05 -8.57
C TRP A 153 32.00 -3.97 -7.96
N LYS A 154 31.42 -2.80 -7.62
CA LYS A 154 32.15 -1.71 -6.96
C LYS A 154 32.61 -2.08 -5.56
N GLN A 155 31.72 -2.71 -4.79
CA GLN A 155 31.98 -3.04 -3.38
C GLN A 155 32.99 -4.16 -3.20
N ASN A 156 32.97 -5.18 -4.09
CA ASN A 156 33.72 -6.42 -3.88
C ASN A 156 34.86 -6.64 -4.89
N PHE A 157 34.88 -5.91 -5.99
CA PHE A 157 35.89 -6.02 -7.06
C PHE A 157 36.52 -4.68 -7.43
N ASN A 158 36.35 -3.63 -6.61
CA ASN A 158 36.92 -2.29 -6.79
C ASN A 158 36.75 -1.72 -8.21
N SER A 159 35.63 -2.04 -8.88
CA SER A 159 35.38 -1.61 -10.26
C SER A 159 36.40 -2.07 -11.30
N ASP A 160 37.13 -3.13 -11.04
CA ASP A 160 38.13 -3.69 -11.97
C ASP A 160 37.45 -4.35 -13.17
N ARG A 161 37.77 -3.91 -14.39
CA ARG A 161 37.21 -4.45 -15.63
C ARG A 161 37.59 -5.91 -15.88
N THR A 162 38.68 -6.37 -15.28
CA THR A 162 39.14 -7.78 -15.38
C THR A 162 38.35 -8.70 -14.44
N SER A 163 37.28 -8.20 -13.77
CA SER A 163 36.44 -9.03 -12.88
C SER A 163 35.61 -10.07 -13.63
N VAL A 164 35.34 -9.88 -14.93
CA VAL A 164 34.76 -10.94 -15.76
C VAL A 164 35.78 -12.06 -15.89
N GLY A 165 35.38 -13.29 -15.50
CA GLY A 165 36.28 -14.45 -15.41
C GLY A 165 36.87 -14.71 -14.01
N LYS A 166 36.77 -13.74 -13.06
CA LYS A 166 37.10 -13.98 -11.65
C LYS A 166 35.96 -14.73 -10.95
N SER A 167 36.30 -15.37 -9.84
CA SER A 167 35.31 -16.12 -9.06
C SER A 167 35.25 -15.63 -7.61
N PHE A 168 34.09 -15.90 -6.97
CA PHE A 168 33.90 -15.78 -5.52
C PHE A 168 33.12 -16.99 -5.00
N ILE A 169 33.09 -17.15 -3.68
CA ILE A 169 32.38 -18.28 -3.07
C ILE A 169 30.90 -17.91 -2.89
N CYS A 170 30.01 -18.74 -3.46
CA CYS A 170 28.57 -18.63 -3.29
C CYS A 170 28.02 -19.99 -2.84
N ASP A 171 27.40 -20.05 -1.67
CA ASP A 171 26.93 -21.29 -1.04
C ASP A 171 28.04 -22.36 -0.92
N GLY A 172 29.28 -21.93 -0.70
CA GLY A 172 30.44 -22.83 -0.59
C GLY A 172 31.01 -23.32 -1.93
N LEU A 173 30.44 -22.90 -3.07
CA LEU A 173 30.96 -23.21 -4.42
C LEU A 173 31.64 -21.97 -5.02
N SER A 174 32.69 -22.19 -5.79
CA SER A 174 33.29 -21.13 -6.59
C SER A 174 32.43 -20.83 -7.80
N VAL A 175 31.93 -19.60 -7.90
CA VAL A 175 31.12 -19.12 -9.04
C VAL A 175 31.88 -18.09 -9.83
N VAL A 176 31.88 -18.23 -11.15
CA VAL A 176 32.60 -17.35 -12.06
C VAL A 176 31.73 -16.22 -12.53
N VAL A 177 32.23 -15.00 -12.46
CA VAL A 177 31.53 -13.80 -12.98
C VAL A 177 31.61 -13.83 -14.51
N VAL A 178 30.47 -13.97 -15.19
CA VAL A 178 30.38 -13.98 -16.66
C VAL A 178 29.82 -12.67 -17.22
N GLY A 179 29.20 -11.83 -16.38
CA GLY A 179 28.66 -10.54 -16.81
C GLY A 179 28.51 -9.55 -15.66
N ILE A 180 28.46 -8.28 -16.03
CA ILE A 180 28.25 -7.15 -15.12
C ILE A 180 27.12 -6.29 -15.67
N LEU A 181 26.15 -5.95 -14.81
CA LEU A 181 24.98 -5.14 -15.16
C LEU A 181 25.32 -3.64 -15.23
N PRO A 182 24.50 -2.86 -15.93
CA PRO A 182 24.64 -1.41 -15.95
C PRO A 182 24.35 -0.78 -14.56
N PRO A 183 24.92 0.41 -14.28
CA PRO A 183 24.66 1.12 -13.02
C PRO A 183 23.16 1.35 -12.77
N GLY A 184 22.74 1.15 -11.51
CA GLY A 184 21.37 1.42 -11.09
C GLY A 184 20.34 0.39 -11.56
N PHE A 185 20.74 -0.73 -12.16
CA PHE A 185 19.80 -1.79 -12.51
C PHE A 185 19.18 -2.40 -11.26
N LYS A 186 17.85 -2.40 -11.22
CA LYS A 186 17.04 -3.12 -10.23
C LYS A 186 15.84 -3.74 -10.93
N TYR A 187 15.57 -5.00 -10.66
CA TYR A 187 14.37 -5.65 -11.17
C TYR A 187 13.21 -5.36 -10.24
N LEU A 188 12.24 -4.53 -10.69
CA LEU A 188 11.02 -4.19 -9.94
C LEU A 188 11.27 -3.80 -8.47
N GLY A 189 12.34 -3.02 -8.21
CA GLY A 189 12.70 -2.60 -6.85
C GLY A 189 13.37 -3.66 -5.98
N ASN A 190 13.67 -4.83 -6.55
CA ASN A 190 14.37 -5.92 -5.86
C ASN A 190 15.81 -5.54 -5.53
N SER A 191 16.31 -6.03 -4.41
CA SER A 191 17.66 -5.80 -3.89
C SER A 191 18.66 -6.90 -4.24
N ALA A 192 18.36 -7.73 -5.26
CA ALA A 192 19.29 -8.75 -5.71
C ALA A 192 20.67 -8.16 -6.06
N GLU A 193 21.71 -8.67 -5.41
CA GLU A 193 23.08 -8.21 -5.59
C GLU A 193 23.77 -8.87 -6.79
N PHE A 194 23.33 -10.05 -7.16
CA PHE A 194 23.80 -10.80 -8.31
C PHE A 194 22.72 -11.79 -8.78
N PHE A 195 22.93 -12.34 -9.95
CA PHE A 195 22.02 -13.25 -10.62
C PHE A 195 22.68 -14.57 -10.93
N ARG A 196 21.94 -15.67 -10.84
CA ARG A 196 22.39 -17.02 -11.20
C ARG A 196 21.37 -17.67 -12.16
N PRO A 197 21.80 -18.69 -12.95
CA PRO A 197 20.87 -19.41 -13.81
C PRO A 197 19.75 -20.09 -13.01
N ALA A 198 18.55 -20.15 -13.58
CA ALA A 198 17.39 -20.88 -13.06
C ALA A 198 17.59 -22.40 -13.27
N VAL A 199 18.44 -22.98 -12.45
CA VAL A 199 18.82 -24.40 -12.56
C VAL A 199 17.66 -25.31 -12.24
N HIS A 200 17.44 -26.30 -13.08
CA HIS A 200 16.41 -27.34 -12.90
C HIS A 200 16.90 -28.72 -13.36
N THR A 201 16.22 -29.76 -12.93
CA THR A 201 16.48 -31.13 -13.31
C THR A 201 15.70 -31.50 -14.58
N ALA A 202 16.12 -32.55 -15.28
CA ALA A 202 15.38 -33.10 -16.42
C ALA A 202 13.95 -33.55 -16.00
N GLN A 203 13.78 -33.99 -14.77
CA GLN A 203 12.48 -34.37 -14.21
C GLN A 203 11.57 -33.15 -14.05
N GLU A 204 12.06 -32.00 -13.59
CA GLU A 204 11.27 -30.77 -13.44
C GLU A 204 10.80 -30.18 -14.76
N ARG A 205 11.35 -30.62 -15.91
CA ARG A 205 10.89 -30.28 -17.26
C ARG A 205 9.71 -31.12 -17.75
N GLN A 206 9.40 -32.24 -17.07
CA GLN A 206 8.33 -33.14 -17.49
C GLN A 206 6.94 -32.52 -17.29
N PRO A 207 5.94 -32.89 -18.12
CA PRO A 207 4.57 -32.38 -18.02
C PRO A 207 3.94 -32.54 -16.64
N ASP A 208 4.31 -33.58 -15.87
CA ASP A 208 3.81 -33.84 -14.51
C ASP A 208 4.16 -32.70 -13.53
N PHE A 209 5.18 -31.89 -13.83
CA PHE A 209 5.56 -30.72 -13.03
C PHE A 209 4.90 -29.41 -13.49
N ARG A 210 3.94 -29.46 -14.43
CA ARG A 210 3.30 -28.25 -15.00
C ARG A 210 2.59 -27.38 -13.98
N HIS A 211 2.12 -27.93 -12.89
CA HIS A 211 1.43 -27.23 -11.81
C HIS A 211 2.29 -27.02 -10.55
N VAL A 212 3.61 -27.25 -10.65
CA VAL A 212 4.58 -26.87 -9.60
C VAL A 212 4.97 -25.41 -9.78
N ASN A 213 4.14 -24.53 -9.27
CA ASN A 213 4.21 -23.09 -9.49
C ASN A 213 5.24 -22.43 -8.57
N GLN A 214 6.45 -22.15 -9.05
CA GLN A 214 7.56 -21.59 -8.27
C GLN A 214 8.28 -20.40 -8.92
N TRP A 215 7.92 -20.06 -10.19
CA TRP A 215 8.64 -19.08 -10.99
C TRP A 215 7.72 -17.96 -11.46
N GLU A 216 8.10 -16.73 -11.20
CA GLU A 216 7.48 -15.60 -11.91
C GLU A 216 7.85 -15.67 -13.39
N MET A 217 6.91 -15.35 -14.26
CA MET A 217 7.11 -15.42 -15.71
C MET A 217 6.77 -14.09 -16.34
N ILE A 218 7.78 -13.51 -17.00
CA ILE A 218 7.61 -12.29 -17.79
C ILE A 218 7.79 -12.60 -19.27
N ALA A 219 7.18 -11.81 -20.12
CA ALA A 219 7.37 -11.89 -21.56
C ALA A 219 7.40 -10.51 -22.19
N ARG A 220 8.05 -10.41 -23.33
CA ARG A 220 8.00 -9.25 -24.22
C ARG A 220 7.08 -9.58 -25.38
N LEU A 221 6.06 -8.76 -25.61
CA LEU A 221 5.17 -8.89 -26.77
C LEU A 221 5.95 -8.65 -28.07
N ALA A 222 5.66 -9.42 -29.10
CA ALA A 222 6.17 -9.20 -30.46
C ALA A 222 5.70 -7.81 -30.97
N GLN A 223 6.39 -7.26 -31.97
CA GLN A 223 5.98 -5.99 -32.56
C GLN A 223 4.57 -6.08 -33.14
N GLY A 224 3.67 -5.17 -32.70
CA GLY A 224 2.28 -5.16 -33.11
C GLY A 224 1.34 -6.17 -32.41
N ALA A 225 1.87 -7.07 -31.59
CA ALA A 225 1.06 -7.96 -30.78
C ALA A 225 0.41 -7.21 -29.60
N THR A 226 -0.84 -7.60 -29.28
CA THR A 226 -1.58 -7.05 -28.13
C THR A 226 -1.72 -8.09 -27.03
N ILE A 227 -1.98 -7.62 -25.80
CA ILE A 227 -2.24 -8.52 -24.65
C ILE A 227 -3.40 -9.49 -24.95
N SER A 228 -4.43 -9.04 -25.67
CA SER A 228 -5.58 -9.88 -26.02
C SER A 228 -5.21 -11.02 -26.98
N VAL A 229 -4.33 -10.78 -27.95
CA VAL A 229 -3.80 -11.82 -28.85
C VAL A 229 -2.96 -12.81 -28.07
N ALA A 230 -2.05 -12.33 -27.23
CA ALA A 230 -1.23 -13.18 -26.37
C ALA A 230 -2.10 -14.02 -25.42
N GLN A 231 -3.13 -13.43 -24.79
CA GLN A 231 -4.09 -14.14 -23.95
C GLN A 231 -4.80 -15.26 -24.71
N SER A 232 -5.28 -14.98 -25.92
CA SER A 232 -5.99 -15.99 -26.75
C SER A 232 -5.10 -17.17 -27.11
N GLN A 233 -3.80 -16.91 -27.41
CA GLN A 233 -2.84 -17.97 -27.70
C GLN A 233 -2.51 -18.79 -26.43
N VAL A 234 -2.32 -18.14 -25.30
CA VAL A 234 -2.10 -18.81 -24.00
C VAL A 234 -3.31 -19.68 -23.63
N ASP A 235 -4.54 -19.16 -23.80
CA ASP A 235 -5.77 -19.90 -23.52
C ASP A 235 -5.93 -21.11 -24.47
N SER A 236 -5.52 -20.99 -25.73
CA SER A 236 -5.52 -22.09 -26.68
C SER A 236 -4.53 -23.18 -26.26
N LEU A 237 -3.30 -22.78 -25.92
CA LEU A 237 -2.27 -23.69 -25.43
C LEU A 237 -2.72 -24.41 -24.15
N ASN A 238 -3.26 -23.69 -23.17
CA ASN A 238 -3.76 -24.29 -21.93
C ASN A 238 -4.88 -25.30 -22.22
N ARG A 239 -5.80 -25.02 -23.16
CA ARG A 239 -6.86 -25.96 -23.54
C ARG A 239 -6.34 -27.24 -24.20
N GLU A 240 -5.31 -27.11 -25.01
CA GLU A 240 -4.65 -28.28 -25.63
C GLU A 240 -3.96 -29.12 -24.55
N GLN A 241 -3.18 -28.51 -23.69
CA GLN A 241 -2.48 -29.19 -22.59
C GLN A 241 -3.41 -29.88 -21.61
N LEU A 242 -4.56 -29.29 -21.31
CA LEU A 242 -5.57 -29.87 -20.40
C LEU A 242 -6.24 -31.15 -20.93
N ARG A 243 -6.16 -31.46 -22.23
CA ARG A 243 -6.74 -32.69 -22.78
C ARG A 243 -6.04 -33.94 -22.29
N ASP A 244 -4.72 -33.86 -22.15
CA ASP A 244 -3.87 -34.98 -21.79
C ASP A 244 -3.29 -34.85 -20.36
N ASP A 245 -3.74 -33.82 -19.60
CA ASP A 245 -3.25 -33.56 -18.24
C ASP A 245 -3.85 -34.55 -17.24
N PRO A 246 -3.03 -35.24 -16.44
CA PRO A 246 -3.52 -36.17 -15.43
C PRO A 246 -4.48 -35.55 -14.41
N TYR A 247 -4.39 -34.22 -14.27
CA TYR A 247 -5.18 -33.43 -13.32
C TYR A 247 -6.32 -32.65 -14.02
N ALA A 248 -6.70 -32.97 -15.24
CA ALA A 248 -7.69 -32.21 -16.04
C ALA A 248 -9.00 -31.95 -15.28
N THR A 249 -9.55 -32.94 -14.58
CA THR A 249 -10.79 -32.81 -13.80
C THR A 249 -10.61 -31.86 -12.62
N LEU A 250 -9.48 -31.93 -11.92
CA LEU A 250 -9.11 -31.03 -10.84
C LEU A 250 -9.00 -29.59 -11.34
N LEU A 251 -8.31 -29.40 -12.44
CA LEU A 251 -8.06 -28.10 -13.04
C LEU A 251 -9.35 -27.45 -13.58
N ALA A 252 -10.26 -28.25 -14.10
CA ALA A 252 -11.61 -27.78 -14.50
C ALA A 252 -12.41 -27.30 -13.28
N THR A 253 -12.39 -28.04 -12.18
CA THR A 253 -13.04 -27.64 -10.91
C THR A 253 -12.38 -26.40 -10.32
N ALA A 254 -11.07 -26.29 -10.40
CA ALA A 254 -10.30 -25.13 -9.98
C ALA A 254 -10.51 -23.90 -10.88
N LYS A 255 -11.18 -24.08 -12.04
CA LYS A 255 -11.33 -23.04 -13.08
C LYS A 255 -9.98 -22.49 -13.53
N PHE A 256 -9.01 -23.41 -13.70
CA PHE A 256 -7.65 -23.05 -14.07
C PHE A 256 -7.62 -22.23 -15.35
N HIS A 257 -6.88 -21.14 -15.31
CA HIS A 257 -6.51 -20.35 -16.46
C HIS A 257 -5.19 -19.61 -16.19
N THR A 258 -4.56 -19.12 -17.24
CA THR A 258 -3.41 -18.23 -17.11
C THR A 258 -3.82 -16.83 -17.53
N ARG A 259 -3.49 -15.85 -16.73
CA ARG A 259 -3.74 -14.44 -17.01
C ARG A 259 -2.47 -13.76 -17.51
N VAL A 260 -2.58 -13.06 -18.64
CA VAL A 260 -1.55 -12.19 -19.19
C VAL A 260 -1.90 -10.75 -18.80
N SER A 261 -1.01 -10.08 -18.10
CA SER A 261 -1.25 -8.72 -17.60
C SER A 261 -0.07 -7.82 -17.93
N ASP A 262 -0.31 -6.52 -18.09
CA ASP A 262 0.74 -5.52 -18.17
C ASP A 262 1.63 -5.56 -16.91
N LEU A 263 2.95 -5.57 -17.08
CA LEU A 263 3.92 -5.75 -15.98
C LEU A 263 3.85 -4.60 -14.96
N GLN A 264 3.67 -3.35 -15.41
CA GLN A 264 3.58 -2.19 -14.52
C GLN A 264 2.29 -2.20 -13.71
N ASN A 265 1.15 -2.54 -14.35
CA ASN A 265 -0.14 -2.62 -13.68
C ASN A 265 -0.16 -3.72 -12.62
N ASP A 266 0.49 -4.83 -12.90
CA ASP A 266 0.59 -5.95 -11.97
C ASP A 266 1.50 -5.59 -10.76
N TYR A 267 2.67 -5.04 -11.02
CA TYR A 267 3.62 -4.61 -9.98
C TYR A 267 3.01 -3.57 -9.02
N THR A 268 2.17 -2.66 -9.55
CA THR A 268 1.56 -1.59 -8.75
C THR A 268 0.21 -1.96 -8.13
N ARG A 269 -0.30 -3.16 -8.39
CA ARG A 269 -1.66 -3.60 -8.01
C ARG A 269 -1.97 -3.43 -6.52
N GLU A 270 -1.05 -3.80 -5.64
CA GLU A 270 -1.25 -3.73 -4.18
C GLU A 270 -1.16 -2.29 -3.65
N ALA A 271 -0.29 -1.48 -4.22
CA ALA A 271 -0.10 -0.09 -3.79
C ALA A 271 -1.21 0.84 -4.31
N ARG A 272 -1.79 0.54 -5.49
CA ARG A 272 -2.76 1.39 -6.17
C ARG A 272 -3.97 1.78 -5.32
N PRO A 273 -4.73 0.86 -4.69
CA PRO A 273 -5.92 1.24 -3.90
C PRO A 273 -5.54 2.13 -2.71
N ILE A 274 -4.43 1.84 -2.04
CA ILE A 274 -3.95 2.61 -0.88
C ILE A 274 -3.56 4.03 -1.29
N LEU A 275 -2.74 4.18 -2.32
CA LEU A 275 -2.31 5.48 -2.83
C LEU A 275 -3.48 6.29 -3.38
N THR A 276 -4.45 5.63 -4.02
CA THR A 276 -5.67 6.29 -4.51
C THR A 276 -6.49 6.86 -3.36
N ILE A 277 -6.68 6.12 -2.25
CA ILE A 277 -7.40 6.59 -1.07
C ILE A 277 -6.72 7.83 -0.47
N VAL A 278 -5.39 7.77 -0.30
CA VAL A 278 -4.61 8.89 0.25
C VAL A 278 -4.69 10.11 -0.68
N GLN A 279 -4.63 9.91 -2.00
CA GLN A 279 -4.78 11.00 -2.98
C GLN A 279 -6.18 11.62 -2.94
N CYS A 280 -7.23 10.82 -2.88
CA CYS A 280 -8.60 11.34 -2.71
C CYS A 280 -8.73 12.15 -1.42
N GLY A 281 -8.15 11.68 -0.32
CA GLY A 281 -8.15 12.37 0.96
C GLY A 281 -7.49 13.75 0.89
N VAL A 282 -6.29 13.84 0.30
CA VAL A 282 -5.57 15.11 0.18
C VAL A 282 -6.21 16.04 -0.85
N LEU A 283 -6.86 15.52 -1.90
CA LEU A 283 -7.65 16.33 -2.83
C LEU A 283 -8.89 16.91 -2.16
N LEU A 284 -9.60 16.15 -1.33
CA LEU A 284 -10.73 16.68 -0.55
C LEU A 284 -10.27 17.80 0.39
N LEU A 285 -9.14 17.62 1.09
CA LEU A 285 -8.55 18.65 1.94
C LEU A 285 -8.22 19.92 1.14
N PHE A 286 -7.65 19.77 -0.05
CA PHE A 286 -7.33 20.87 -0.96
C PHE A 286 -8.58 21.63 -1.43
N VAL A 287 -9.66 20.91 -1.75
CA VAL A 287 -10.95 21.52 -2.11
C VAL A 287 -11.53 22.30 -0.92
N ILE A 288 -11.47 21.74 0.30
CA ILE A 288 -11.94 22.45 1.51
C ILE A 288 -11.16 23.76 1.71
N ALA A 289 -9.82 23.72 1.59
CA ALA A 289 -8.98 24.91 1.71
C ALA A 289 -9.31 25.96 0.62
N THR A 290 -9.48 25.52 -0.62
CA THR A 290 -9.83 26.39 -1.75
C THR A 290 -11.21 27.03 -1.55
N VAL A 291 -12.20 26.26 -1.10
CA VAL A 291 -13.55 26.78 -0.77
C VAL A 291 -13.47 27.81 0.35
N ASN A 292 -12.64 27.61 1.37
CA ASN A 292 -12.40 28.58 2.43
C ASN A 292 -11.89 29.92 1.91
N ILE A 293 -10.84 29.87 1.10
CA ILE A 293 -10.23 31.08 0.54
C ILE A 293 -11.18 31.76 -0.44
N ALA A 294 -11.90 30.97 -1.27
CA ALA A 294 -12.93 31.50 -2.17
C ALA A 294 -14.02 32.25 -1.42
N ASN A 295 -14.44 31.73 -0.25
CA ASN A 295 -15.39 32.36 0.62
C ASN A 295 -14.86 33.70 1.21
N LEU A 296 -13.58 33.73 1.63
CA LEU A 296 -12.92 34.94 2.07
C LEU A 296 -12.78 35.98 0.93
N LEU A 297 -12.46 35.55 -0.29
CA LEU A 297 -12.41 36.43 -1.49
C LEU A 297 -13.82 36.97 -1.83
N LEU A 298 -14.85 36.16 -1.74
CA LEU A 298 -16.24 36.61 -1.92
C LEU A 298 -16.64 37.64 -0.87
N LEU A 299 -16.20 37.50 0.38
CA LEU A 299 -16.40 38.52 1.42
C LEU A 299 -15.77 39.85 1.07
N ARG A 300 -14.51 39.83 0.61
CA ARG A 300 -13.80 41.05 0.16
C ARG A 300 -14.46 41.68 -1.09
N ALA A 301 -14.86 40.88 -2.07
CA ALA A 301 -15.56 41.37 -3.26
C ALA A 301 -16.92 42.02 -2.87
N SER A 302 -17.61 41.42 -1.90
CA SER A 302 -18.86 41.95 -1.37
C SER A 302 -18.69 43.30 -0.64
N SER A 303 -17.63 43.51 0.14
CA SER A 303 -17.33 44.79 0.80
C SER A 303 -16.94 45.88 -0.20
N ARG A 304 -16.57 45.54 -1.40
CA ARG A 304 -16.17 46.46 -2.51
C ARG A 304 -17.27 46.63 -3.56
N SER A 305 -18.48 46.18 -3.27
CA SER A 305 -19.60 46.20 -4.21
C SER A 305 -19.90 47.63 -4.71
N ARG A 306 -19.83 48.66 -3.82
CA ARG A 306 -19.97 50.07 -4.18
C ARG A 306 -18.90 50.58 -5.16
N GLU A 307 -17.64 50.25 -4.91
CA GLU A 307 -16.52 50.53 -5.84
C GLU A 307 -16.78 49.94 -7.23
N PHE A 308 -17.24 48.67 -7.29
CA PHE A 308 -17.58 48.01 -8.54
C PHE A 308 -18.79 48.69 -9.25
N ALA A 309 -19.82 49.06 -8.49
CA ALA A 309 -21.01 49.73 -9.02
C ALA A 309 -20.65 51.10 -9.61
N ILE A 310 -19.88 51.94 -8.92
CA ILE A 310 -19.41 53.25 -9.42
C ILE A 310 -18.58 53.10 -10.68
N ARG A 311 -17.62 52.14 -10.71
CA ARG A 311 -16.80 51.91 -11.90
C ARG A 311 -17.64 51.48 -13.10
N ARG A 312 -18.65 50.62 -12.93
CA ARG A 312 -19.58 50.26 -13.99
C ARG A 312 -20.46 51.39 -14.44
N ALA A 313 -20.90 52.24 -13.54
CA ALA A 313 -21.66 53.45 -13.87
C ALA A 313 -20.85 54.46 -14.68
N CYS A 314 -19.53 54.55 -14.43
CA CYS A 314 -18.58 55.35 -15.19
C CYS A 314 -18.13 54.72 -16.52
N GLY A 315 -18.80 53.64 -17.00
CA GLY A 315 -18.51 53.00 -18.30
C GLY A 315 -17.48 51.84 -18.23
N GLY A 316 -17.06 51.43 -17.05
CA GLY A 316 -16.12 50.30 -16.87
C GLY A 316 -16.74 48.97 -17.29
N LYS A 317 -16.05 48.20 -18.15
CA LYS A 317 -16.51 46.88 -18.60
C LYS A 317 -16.38 45.85 -17.48
N ALA A 318 -17.32 44.90 -17.40
CA ALA A 318 -17.32 43.80 -16.41
C ALA A 318 -16.01 42.98 -16.47
N VAL A 319 -15.41 42.84 -17.67
CA VAL A 319 -14.16 42.10 -17.87
C VAL A 319 -13.00 42.68 -17.04
N HIS A 320 -12.97 44.01 -16.79
CA HIS A 320 -11.92 44.58 -15.93
C HIS A 320 -12.04 44.17 -14.47
N ILE A 321 -13.26 44.04 -13.96
CA ILE A 321 -13.50 43.56 -12.58
C ILE A 321 -13.15 42.06 -12.45
N ILE A 322 -13.55 41.29 -13.47
CA ILE A 322 -13.21 39.87 -13.51
C ILE A 322 -11.69 39.66 -13.56
N SER A 323 -11.00 40.41 -14.46
CA SER A 323 -9.55 40.30 -14.58
C SER A 323 -8.82 40.69 -13.28
N GLU A 324 -9.32 41.70 -12.57
CA GLU A 324 -8.77 42.14 -11.29
C GLU A 324 -8.88 41.03 -10.24
N LEU A 325 -10.09 40.45 -10.05
CA LEU A 325 -10.32 39.35 -9.09
C LEU A 325 -9.54 38.08 -9.46
N SER A 326 -9.46 37.78 -10.76
CA SER A 326 -8.70 36.59 -11.23
C SER A 326 -7.19 36.78 -11.05
N ILE A 327 -6.64 37.98 -11.25
CA ILE A 327 -5.22 38.26 -11.01
C ILE A 327 -4.90 38.22 -9.52
N GLU A 328 -5.78 38.72 -8.64
CA GLU A 328 -5.62 38.63 -7.19
C GLU A 328 -5.58 37.14 -6.74
N ALA A 329 -6.49 36.31 -7.25
CA ALA A 329 -6.53 34.89 -6.98
C ALA A 329 -5.30 34.15 -7.54
N LEU A 330 -4.85 34.50 -8.74
CA LEU A 330 -3.66 33.94 -9.36
C LEU A 330 -2.39 34.25 -8.57
N MET A 331 -2.24 35.47 -8.10
CA MET A 331 -1.09 35.87 -7.25
C MET A 331 -1.04 35.12 -5.95
N LEU A 332 -2.18 34.97 -5.27
CA LEU A 332 -2.28 34.14 -4.05
C LEU A 332 -1.90 32.70 -4.34
N SER A 333 -2.38 32.13 -5.44
CA SER A 333 -2.07 30.76 -5.84
C SER A 333 -0.60 30.56 -6.18
N CYS A 334 0.00 31.49 -6.94
CA CYS A 334 1.44 31.46 -7.26
C CYS A 334 2.32 31.58 -6.01
N ALA A 335 1.98 32.52 -5.11
CA ALA A 335 2.70 32.67 -3.84
C ALA A 335 2.60 31.41 -2.97
N SER A 336 1.44 30.76 -2.98
CA SER A 336 1.22 29.51 -2.22
C SER A 336 2.00 28.33 -2.79
N VAL A 337 2.04 28.19 -4.11
CA VAL A 337 2.84 27.14 -4.76
C VAL A 337 4.33 27.40 -4.53
N ALA A 338 4.81 28.64 -4.66
CA ALA A 338 6.21 28.99 -4.38
C ALA A 338 6.58 28.66 -2.92
N ALA A 339 5.74 29.04 -1.97
CA ALA A 339 5.95 28.71 -0.56
C ALA A 339 5.93 27.21 -0.28
N ALA A 340 5.06 26.44 -0.94
CA ALA A 340 5.01 24.98 -0.85
C ALA A 340 6.29 24.31 -1.38
N LEU A 341 6.82 24.79 -2.52
CA LEU A 341 8.07 24.28 -3.09
C LEU A 341 9.28 24.60 -2.20
N LEU A 342 9.34 25.79 -1.61
CA LEU A 342 10.38 26.15 -0.62
C LEU A 342 10.27 25.26 0.62
N ALA A 343 9.06 25.05 1.14
CA ALA A 343 8.82 24.17 2.28
C ALA A 343 9.20 22.72 1.96
N GLN A 344 8.88 22.21 0.77
CA GLN A 344 9.29 20.89 0.33
C GLN A 344 10.81 20.73 0.32
N ALA A 345 11.53 21.70 -0.25
CA ALA A 345 12.99 21.67 -0.30
C ALA A 345 13.61 21.63 1.11
N SER A 346 13.05 22.41 2.06
CA SER A 346 13.54 22.51 3.44
C SER A 346 13.17 21.28 4.27
N LEU A 347 11.98 20.69 4.08
CA LEU A 347 11.47 19.57 4.88
C LEU A 347 11.79 18.21 4.28
N ARG A 348 12.44 18.15 3.14
CA ARG A 348 12.69 16.92 2.38
C ARG A 348 13.32 15.81 3.22
N SER A 349 14.35 16.13 4.01
CA SER A 349 15.04 15.15 4.86
C SER A 349 14.14 14.63 5.99
N ILE A 350 13.26 15.47 6.52
CA ILE A 350 12.30 15.11 7.57
C ILE A 350 11.19 14.24 6.97
N LEU A 351 10.63 14.65 5.83
CA LEU A 351 9.59 13.92 5.13
C LEU A 351 10.05 12.54 4.63
N ALA A 352 11.30 12.45 4.15
CA ALA A 352 11.89 11.17 3.74
C ALA A 352 12.06 10.19 4.92
N ARG A 353 12.34 10.70 6.14
CA ARG A 353 12.42 9.88 7.36
C ARG A 353 11.03 9.47 7.89
N ALA A 354 10.04 10.31 7.69
CA ALA A 354 8.66 10.05 8.11
C ALA A 354 7.87 9.19 7.11
N ALA A 355 8.44 8.96 5.92
CA ALA A 355 7.82 8.16 4.88
C ALA A 355 7.70 6.70 5.29
N PRO A 356 6.59 6.03 4.97
CA PRO A 356 6.46 4.60 5.16
C PRO A 356 7.57 3.85 4.41
N PRO A 357 8.19 2.82 4.99
CA PRO A 357 9.09 1.93 4.27
C PRO A 357 8.39 1.35 3.04
N GLY A 358 9.07 1.34 1.90
CA GLY A 358 8.52 0.91 0.62
C GLY A 358 7.97 2.06 -0.26
N MET A 359 7.72 3.25 0.29
CA MET A 359 7.50 4.45 -0.53
C MET A 359 8.86 5.04 -0.91
N GLN A 360 9.30 4.76 -2.13
CA GLN A 360 10.50 5.40 -2.68
C GLN A 360 10.15 6.82 -3.09
N PHE A 361 10.53 7.79 -2.28
CA PHE A 361 10.55 9.18 -2.71
C PHE A 361 11.80 9.39 -3.55
N GLU A 362 11.73 9.04 -4.82
CA GLU A 362 12.79 9.44 -5.73
C GLU A 362 12.93 10.95 -5.80
N ASN A 363 14.14 11.34 -5.92
CA ASN A 363 14.67 12.66 -5.59
C ASN A 363 14.14 13.84 -6.40
N SER A 364 13.38 13.62 -7.47
CA SER A 364 12.78 14.70 -8.28
C SER A 364 11.70 14.17 -9.23
N LEU A 365 10.58 14.85 -9.28
CA LEU A 365 9.65 14.72 -10.41
C LEU A 365 10.40 15.12 -11.72
N PRO A 366 10.17 14.45 -12.84
CA PRO A 366 10.67 14.88 -14.11
C PRO A 366 10.31 16.35 -14.37
N LEU A 367 11.21 17.09 -15.04
CA LEU A 367 11.05 18.53 -15.21
C LEU A 367 9.71 18.90 -15.86
N ASN A 368 9.26 18.13 -16.86
CA ASN A 368 7.98 18.33 -17.54
C ASN A 368 6.79 18.16 -16.57
N VAL A 369 6.82 17.18 -15.68
CA VAL A 369 5.76 16.93 -14.68
C VAL A 369 5.79 18.01 -13.60
N ALA A 370 6.99 18.38 -13.13
CA ALA A 370 7.17 19.47 -12.17
C ALA A 370 6.68 20.81 -12.74
N LEU A 371 7.00 21.13 -14.00
CA LEU A 371 6.52 22.33 -14.68
C LEU A 371 4.99 22.31 -14.87
N ALA A 372 4.43 21.16 -15.28
CA ALA A 372 2.98 21.01 -15.41
C ALA A 372 2.27 21.24 -14.07
N PHE A 373 2.82 20.74 -12.97
CA PHE A 373 2.30 20.98 -11.62
C PHE A 373 2.44 22.45 -11.21
N CYS A 374 3.61 23.06 -11.41
CA CYS A 374 3.89 24.47 -11.05
C CYS A 374 3.04 25.48 -11.83
N ILE A 375 2.64 25.15 -13.06
CA ILE A 375 1.81 26.02 -13.91
C ILE A 375 0.33 25.66 -13.74
N GLY A 376 -0.01 24.38 -13.78
CA GLY A 376 -1.39 23.90 -13.74
C GLY A 376 -2.08 24.17 -12.41
N THR A 377 -1.38 23.91 -11.29
CA THR A 377 -1.96 24.12 -9.95
C THR A 377 -2.37 25.57 -9.69
N PRO A 378 -1.52 26.61 -9.91
CA PRO A 378 -1.95 27.99 -9.73
C PRO A 378 -3.10 28.39 -10.64
N LEU A 379 -3.13 27.92 -11.89
CA LEU A 379 -4.20 28.22 -12.84
C LEU A 379 -5.54 27.64 -12.38
N VAL A 380 -5.57 26.36 -12.02
CA VAL A 380 -6.77 25.69 -11.53
C VAL A 380 -7.25 26.33 -10.22
N CYS A 381 -6.33 26.56 -9.27
CA CYS A 381 -6.65 27.25 -8.02
C CYS A 381 -7.23 28.64 -8.28
N SER A 382 -6.61 29.45 -9.13
CA SER A 382 -7.07 30.80 -9.41
C SER A 382 -8.47 30.84 -10.01
N LEU A 383 -8.77 29.88 -10.91
CA LEU A 383 -10.09 29.73 -11.52
C LEU A 383 -11.16 29.43 -10.44
N VAL A 384 -10.91 28.44 -9.59
CA VAL A 384 -11.84 28.02 -8.53
C VAL A 384 -12.00 29.12 -7.46
N LEU A 385 -10.91 29.78 -7.08
CA LEU A 385 -10.93 30.87 -6.09
C LEU A 385 -11.67 32.11 -6.59
N ALA A 386 -11.47 32.48 -7.86
CA ALA A 386 -12.10 33.67 -8.44
C ALA A 386 -13.57 33.46 -8.80
N ALA A 387 -13.98 32.23 -9.15
CA ALA A 387 -15.30 31.95 -9.70
C ALA A 387 -16.48 32.48 -8.84
N PRO A 388 -16.57 32.27 -7.50
CA PRO A 388 -17.66 32.79 -6.70
C PRO A 388 -17.69 34.33 -6.64
N ALA A 389 -16.50 34.96 -6.56
CA ALA A 389 -16.36 36.39 -6.49
C ALA A 389 -16.70 37.07 -7.84
N CYS A 390 -16.28 36.47 -8.96
CA CYS A 390 -16.61 36.91 -10.31
C CYS A 390 -18.11 36.76 -10.61
N TRP A 391 -18.70 35.61 -10.25
CA TRP A 391 -20.12 35.37 -10.41
C TRP A 391 -20.95 36.37 -9.62
N PHE A 392 -20.54 36.71 -8.38
CA PHE A 392 -21.17 37.77 -7.59
C PHE A 392 -21.06 39.14 -8.26
N ALA A 393 -19.85 39.52 -8.74
CA ALA A 393 -19.62 40.81 -9.37
C ALA A 393 -20.42 41.02 -10.69
N LEU A 394 -20.71 39.92 -11.41
CA LEU A 394 -21.50 39.92 -12.64
C LEU A 394 -23.01 40.05 -12.40
N ARG A 395 -23.55 39.37 -11.37
CA ARG A 395 -25.01 39.31 -11.10
C ARG A 395 -25.58 40.49 -10.32
N ASN A 396 -24.76 41.35 -9.73
CA ASN A 396 -25.24 42.51 -9.01
C ASN A 396 -25.71 43.62 -9.98
N ASN A 397 -27.04 43.83 -10.03
CA ASN A 397 -27.66 44.92 -10.78
C ASN A 397 -27.27 46.27 -10.15
N LEU A 398 -26.76 47.19 -10.97
CA LEU A 398 -26.33 48.56 -10.63
C LEU A 398 -27.42 49.34 -9.86
N ALA A 399 -28.66 49.27 -10.31
CA ALA A 399 -29.80 49.98 -9.71
C ALA A 399 -30.10 49.53 -8.26
N VAL A 400 -29.96 48.25 -7.98
CA VAL A 400 -30.22 47.68 -6.63
C VAL A 400 -29.09 48.04 -5.65
N SER A 401 -27.84 48.12 -6.09
CA SER A 401 -26.69 48.48 -5.25
C SER A 401 -26.71 49.94 -4.79
N ILE A 402 -27.24 50.85 -5.60
CA ILE A 402 -27.35 52.27 -5.29
C ILE A 402 -28.59 52.53 -4.43
N GLN A 403 -29.71 51.84 -4.66
CA GLN A 403 -30.96 52.04 -3.91
C GLN A 403 -31.00 51.32 -2.55
N SER A 404 -30.17 50.25 -2.35
CA SER A 404 -30.20 49.49 -1.10
C SER A 404 -29.58 50.23 0.10
N GLU A 405 -28.89 51.34 -0.10
CA GLU A 405 -28.34 52.14 0.98
C GLU A 405 -29.39 53.12 1.59
N SER A 406 -30.50 53.44 0.90
CA SER A 406 -31.54 54.31 1.45
C SER A 406 -32.61 53.58 2.30
N ARG A 407 -32.65 52.24 2.21
CA ARG A 407 -33.57 51.42 3.03
C ARG A 407 -32.84 50.19 3.60
N SER A 408 -32.35 50.27 4.83
CA SER A 408 -31.93 49.22 5.74
C SER A 408 -31.18 48.02 5.06
N GLY A 409 -29.87 48.02 5.16
CA GLY A 409 -28.89 47.07 4.67
C GLY A 409 -29.16 45.56 4.79
N THR A 410 -29.94 45.03 3.89
CA THR A 410 -30.07 43.58 3.72
C THR A 410 -29.16 43.10 2.57
N THR A 411 -28.12 42.42 2.91
CA THR A 411 -27.24 41.71 1.94
C THR A 411 -28.09 40.98 0.91
N SER A 412 -27.77 41.08 -0.38
CA SER A 412 -28.48 40.38 -1.44
C SER A 412 -28.68 38.89 -1.07
N LYS A 413 -29.93 38.41 -1.11
CA LYS A 413 -30.35 37.01 -0.79
C LYS A 413 -29.46 36.00 -1.55
N ASN A 414 -28.94 36.34 -2.71
CA ASN A 414 -28.08 35.49 -3.52
C ASN A 414 -26.67 35.26 -2.91
N VAL A 415 -26.06 36.27 -2.28
CA VAL A 415 -24.78 36.13 -1.58
C VAL A 415 -24.92 35.23 -0.36
N GLN A 416 -26.01 35.38 0.39
CA GLN A 416 -26.29 34.51 1.53
C GLN A 416 -26.49 33.05 1.11
N LYS A 417 -27.19 32.82 -0.03
CA LYS A 417 -27.36 31.46 -0.58
C LYS A 417 -26.02 30.84 -1.03
N THR A 418 -25.16 31.61 -1.72
CA THR A 418 -23.86 31.13 -2.15
C THR A 418 -22.97 30.76 -0.96
N ARG A 419 -22.93 31.60 0.08
CA ARG A 419 -22.14 31.32 1.29
C ARG A 419 -22.67 30.10 2.03
N PHE A 420 -24.01 29.98 2.13
CA PHE A 420 -24.63 28.80 2.73
C PHE A 420 -24.25 27.53 1.96
N ALA A 421 -24.26 27.56 0.62
CA ALA A 421 -23.85 26.45 -0.22
C ALA A 421 -22.37 26.09 -0.05
N LEU A 422 -21.47 27.10 -0.03
CA LEU A 422 -20.03 26.89 0.20
C LEU A 422 -19.76 26.27 1.58
N MET A 423 -20.46 26.75 2.63
CA MET A 423 -20.36 26.19 3.99
C MET A 423 -20.89 24.75 4.02
N MET A 424 -22.00 24.46 3.36
CA MET A 424 -22.59 23.14 3.26
C MET A 424 -21.62 22.15 2.56
N ILE A 425 -21.04 22.53 1.41
CA ILE A 425 -20.03 21.74 0.69
C ILE A 425 -18.85 21.43 1.60
N GLN A 426 -18.33 22.43 2.31
CA GLN A 426 -17.19 22.28 3.20
C GLN A 426 -17.46 21.30 4.35
N VAL A 427 -18.65 21.42 4.99
CA VAL A 427 -19.09 20.49 6.04
C VAL A 427 -19.25 19.08 5.47
N THR A 428 -19.85 18.95 4.28
CA THR A 428 -20.01 17.67 3.59
C THR A 428 -18.67 16.99 3.38
N LEU A 429 -17.69 17.69 2.81
CA LEU A 429 -16.38 17.15 2.52
C LEU A 429 -15.60 16.79 3.81
N ALA A 430 -15.64 17.67 4.82
CA ALA A 430 -14.96 17.42 6.09
C ALA A 430 -15.56 16.20 6.83
N PHE A 431 -16.89 16.08 6.85
CA PHE A 431 -17.57 14.93 7.44
C PHE A 431 -17.27 13.63 6.69
N THR A 432 -17.28 13.67 5.35
CA THR A 432 -16.94 12.51 4.52
C THR A 432 -15.52 12.04 4.80
N LEU A 433 -14.56 12.97 4.84
CA LEU A 433 -13.16 12.64 5.11
C LEU A 433 -12.97 12.09 6.53
N LEU A 434 -13.67 12.66 7.52
CA LEU A 434 -13.66 12.19 8.90
C LEU A 434 -14.23 10.77 9.01
N SER A 435 -15.35 10.51 8.32
CA SER A 435 -15.99 9.19 8.32
C SER A 435 -15.13 8.12 7.65
N VAL A 436 -14.54 8.41 6.47
CA VAL A 436 -13.63 7.50 5.78
C VAL A 436 -12.39 7.22 6.62
N SER A 437 -11.83 8.26 7.25
CA SER A 437 -10.68 8.10 8.17
C SER A 437 -11.05 7.22 9.37
N GLY A 438 -12.24 7.42 9.96
CA GLY A 438 -12.73 6.60 11.06
C GLY A 438 -12.83 5.11 10.68
N LEU A 439 -13.36 4.81 9.50
CA LEU A 439 -13.45 3.44 8.97
C LEU A 439 -12.05 2.80 8.81
N LEU A 440 -11.09 3.55 8.27
CA LEU A 440 -9.72 3.04 8.10
C LEU A 440 -9.01 2.81 9.44
N VAL A 441 -9.14 3.74 10.39
CA VAL A 441 -8.55 3.61 11.73
C VAL A 441 -9.16 2.42 12.47
N GLU A 442 -10.47 2.25 12.43
CA GLU A 442 -11.13 1.10 13.06
C GLU A 442 -10.73 -0.23 12.39
N SER A 443 -10.63 -0.25 11.06
CA SER A 443 -10.16 -1.42 10.32
C SER A 443 -8.75 -1.84 10.76
N VAL A 444 -7.82 -0.88 10.91
CA VAL A 444 -6.46 -1.13 11.42
C VAL A 444 -6.48 -1.60 12.88
N GLN A 445 -7.32 -1.00 13.73
CA GLN A 445 -7.46 -1.41 15.14
C GLN A 445 -8.04 -2.82 15.27
N LYS A 446 -9.04 -3.17 14.46
CA LYS A 446 -9.59 -4.54 14.43
C LYS A 446 -8.54 -5.53 13.98
N LEU A 447 -7.80 -5.20 12.92
CA LEU A 447 -6.72 -6.05 12.41
C LEU A 447 -5.61 -6.23 13.47
N ALA A 448 -5.25 -5.19 14.22
CA ALA A 448 -4.26 -5.27 15.29
C ALA A 448 -4.71 -6.13 16.50
N ARG A 449 -6.03 -6.36 16.63
CA ARG A 449 -6.61 -7.22 17.69
C ARG A 449 -6.83 -8.66 17.24
N VAL A 450 -6.60 -8.95 15.97
CA VAL A 450 -6.70 -10.33 15.47
C VAL A 450 -5.65 -11.19 16.18
N ASN A 451 -6.11 -12.27 16.78
CA ASN A 451 -5.20 -13.29 17.32
C ASN A 451 -4.59 -14.07 16.14
N PRO A 452 -3.27 -13.97 15.89
CA PRO A 452 -2.64 -14.69 14.79
C PRO A 452 -2.60 -16.22 14.99
N GLY A 453 -3.00 -16.71 16.16
CA GLY A 453 -2.96 -18.14 16.52
C GLY A 453 -1.62 -18.57 17.12
N PHE A 454 -0.71 -17.65 17.36
CA PHE A 454 0.61 -17.91 17.94
C PHE A 454 1.11 -16.73 18.80
N SER A 455 2.15 -17.00 19.62
CA SER A 455 2.83 -15.99 20.44
C SER A 455 3.78 -15.17 19.59
N VAL A 456 3.68 -13.84 19.70
CA VAL A 456 4.52 -12.88 18.96
C VAL A 456 5.71 -12.43 19.79
N ASP A 457 5.55 -12.34 21.11
CA ASP A 457 6.53 -11.72 22.01
C ASP A 457 7.78 -12.57 22.20
N GLY A 458 8.94 -11.95 21.96
CA GLY A 458 10.25 -12.59 22.13
C GLY A 458 10.54 -13.71 21.11
N VAL A 459 9.77 -13.80 20.03
CA VAL A 459 9.99 -14.79 18.97
C VAL A 459 10.70 -14.13 17.80
N TYR A 460 11.85 -14.68 17.43
CA TYR A 460 12.69 -14.27 16.30
C TYR A 460 12.69 -15.36 15.25
N THR A 461 12.72 -14.95 14.00
CA THR A 461 12.75 -15.88 12.86
C THR A 461 13.84 -15.50 11.88
N THR A 462 14.51 -16.50 11.30
CA THR A 462 15.50 -16.33 10.26
C THR A 462 15.47 -17.51 9.29
N ALA A 463 15.87 -17.30 8.05
CA ALA A 463 16.02 -18.34 7.06
C ALA A 463 17.49 -18.73 6.87
N LEU A 464 17.75 -20.02 6.67
CA LEU A 464 19.07 -20.60 6.43
C LEU A 464 19.03 -21.37 5.12
N ALA A 465 19.70 -20.87 4.09
CA ALA A 465 19.88 -21.60 2.85
C ALA A 465 21.04 -22.60 3.02
N LEU A 466 20.73 -23.89 2.94
CA LEU A 466 21.74 -24.94 3.00
C LEU A 466 22.30 -25.25 1.61
N PRO A 467 23.60 -25.16 1.40
CA PRO A 467 24.24 -25.54 0.14
C PRO A 467 23.97 -27.00 -0.24
N LYS A 468 23.27 -27.21 -1.36
CA LYS A 468 22.84 -28.55 -1.80
C LYS A 468 24.00 -29.56 -1.96
N HIS A 469 25.20 -29.10 -2.30
CA HIS A 469 26.37 -29.97 -2.50
C HIS A 469 26.98 -30.50 -1.19
N ARG A 470 26.68 -29.83 -0.03
CA ARG A 470 27.16 -30.27 1.30
C ARG A 470 26.06 -30.94 2.12
N TYR A 471 24.82 -30.54 1.85
CA TYR A 471 23.62 -31.01 2.56
C TYR A 471 22.62 -31.62 1.58
N ASP A 472 23.13 -32.56 0.74
CA ASP A 472 22.38 -33.22 -0.33
C ASP A 472 21.47 -34.35 0.17
N THR A 473 21.77 -34.93 1.33
CA THR A 473 20.98 -36.00 1.90
C THR A 473 20.11 -35.55 3.08
N PRO A 474 18.96 -36.20 3.33
CA PRO A 474 18.11 -35.90 4.48
C PRO A 474 18.84 -36.00 5.79
N GLU A 475 19.72 -36.99 5.92
CA GLU A 475 20.45 -37.28 7.16
C GLU A 475 21.44 -36.15 7.49
N LEU A 476 22.11 -35.57 6.50
CA LEU A 476 23.02 -34.45 6.70
C LEU A 476 22.24 -33.19 7.11
N GLN A 477 21.11 -32.91 6.48
CA GLN A 477 20.25 -31.79 6.86
C GLN A 477 19.70 -31.95 8.28
N GLN A 478 19.24 -33.13 8.62
CA GLN A 478 18.72 -33.43 9.97
C GLN A 478 19.82 -33.32 11.02
N ARG A 479 21.01 -33.89 10.80
CA ARG A 479 22.15 -33.75 11.72
C ARG A 479 22.55 -32.31 11.94
N PHE A 480 22.62 -31.51 10.88
CA PHE A 480 22.91 -30.10 10.98
C PHE A 480 21.83 -29.36 11.79
N THR A 481 20.55 -29.57 11.47
CA THR A 481 19.41 -28.94 12.14
C THR A 481 19.38 -29.29 13.62
N THR A 482 19.54 -30.56 13.97
CA THR A 482 19.57 -31.04 15.36
C THR A 482 20.75 -30.43 16.12
N ARG A 483 21.94 -30.39 15.53
CA ARG A 483 23.13 -29.79 16.14
C ARG A 483 22.95 -28.31 16.38
N LEU A 484 22.43 -27.58 15.39
CA LEU A 484 22.21 -26.15 15.48
C LEU A 484 21.17 -25.81 16.56
N THR A 485 20.02 -26.47 16.56
CA THR A 485 18.97 -26.22 17.54
C THR A 485 19.44 -26.58 18.97
N SER A 486 20.17 -27.65 19.17
CA SER A 486 20.70 -28.03 20.50
C SER A 486 21.73 -27.03 21.03
N MET A 487 22.65 -26.55 20.17
CA MET A 487 23.64 -25.52 20.57
C MET A 487 22.97 -24.20 20.89
N LEU A 488 21.96 -23.76 20.13
CA LEU A 488 21.21 -22.55 20.40
C LEU A 488 20.40 -22.63 21.68
N GLN A 489 19.78 -23.79 21.97
CA GLN A 489 19.05 -24.03 23.24
C GLN A 489 19.97 -23.94 24.47
N GLY A 490 21.25 -24.28 24.31
CA GLY A 490 22.25 -24.14 25.36
C GLY A 490 22.89 -22.72 25.44
N ALA A 491 22.55 -21.80 24.54
CA ALA A 491 23.17 -20.49 24.52
C ALA A 491 22.52 -19.54 25.55
N PRO A 492 23.32 -18.72 26.26
CA PRO A 492 22.80 -17.77 27.24
C PRO A 492 21.80 -16.80 26.66
N GLY A 493 20.63 -16.67 27.29
CA GLY A 493 19.55 -15.77 26.85
C GLY A 493 18.63 -16.33 25.77
N ILE A 494 18.86 -17.55 25.28
CA ILE A 494 17.93 -18.25 24.38
C ILE A 494 17.05 -19.19 25.20
N SER A 495 15.74 -18.99 25.17
CA SER A 495 14.76 -19.81 25.91
C SER A 495 14.33 -21.07 25.14
N GLY A 496 14.60 -21.12 23.84
CA GLY A 496 14.30 -22.26 22.99
C GLY A 496 14.54 -21.99 21.52
N CYS A 497 14.64 -23.05 20.72
CA CYS A 497 14.86 -23.01 19.30
C CYS A 497 14.12 -24.13 18.58
N ALA A 498 13.54 -23.88 17.43
CA ALA A 498 12.89 -24.83 16.54
C ALA A 498 13.25 -24.56 15.08
N ALA A 499 13.08 -25.57 14.22
CA ALA A 499 13.38 -25.49 12.82
C ALA A 499 12.28 -26.13 11.95
N GLY A 500 12.15 -25.69 10.72
CA GLY A 500 11.18 -26.22 9.76
C GLY A 500 11.07 -25.36 8.51
N SER A 501 9.94 -25.44 7.82
CA SER A 501 9.55 -24.50 6.76
C SER A 501 8.43 -23.55 7.20
N ALA A 502 7.84 -23.76 8.36
CA ALA A 502 6.74 -22.97 8.88
C ALA A 502 7.27 -21.62 9.42
N MET A 503 7.16 -20.58 8.62
CA MET A 503 7.46 -19.20 9.04
C MET A 503 6.32 -18.27 8.66
N PRO A 504 5.39 -17.99 9.59
CA PRO A 504 4.33 -17.05 9.35
C PRO A 504 4.87 -15.67 8.94
N PHE A 505 4.18 -15.02 7.99
CA PHE A 505 4.47 -13.66 7.50
C PHE A 505 5.84 -13.46 6.79
N HIS A 506 6.51 -14.53 6.35
CA HIS A 506 7.76 -14.40 5.59
C HIS A 506 7.55 -14.59 4.09
N GLU A 507 7.40 -15.81 3.63
CA GLU A 507 7.17 -16.15 2.23
C GLU A 507 5.74 -16.69 2.05
N GLN A 508 5.30 -16.79 0.79
CA GLN A 508 4.05 -17.50 0.53
C GLN A 508 4.25 -18.98 0.84
N PRO A 509 3.42 -19.57 1.72
CA PRO A 509 3.50 -21.00 1.99
C PRO A 509 3.23 -21.80 0.71
N VAL A 510 3.80 -23.00 0.65
CA VAL A 510 3.57 -23.92 -0.48
C VAL A 510 2.16 -24.46 -0.37
N ASP A 511 1.37 -24.27 -1.42
CA ASP A 511 0.02 -24.83 -1.50
C ASP A 511 0.06 -26.23 -2.09
N ASN A 512 -0.75 -27.13 -1.53
CA ASN A 512 -0.92 -28.48 -2.05
C ASN A 512 -2.38 -28.92 -2.00
N ALA A 513 -2.83 -29.60 -3.02
CA ALA A 513 -4.13 -30.26 -3.03
C ALA A 513 -4.11 -31.52 -2.19
N ILE A 514 -5.20 -31.80 -1.47
CA ILE A 514 -5.34 -33.05 -0.70
C ILE A 514 -6.61 -33.81 -1.10
N ALA A 515 -6.53 -35.13 -0.94
CA ALA A 515 -7.69 -36.02 -0.96
C ALA A 515 -7.79 -36.74 0.39
N THR A 516 -8.98 -36.82 0.95
CA THR A 516 -9.22 -37.55 2.22
C THR A 516 -9.85 -38.90 1.94
N GLU A 517 -9.55 -39.87 2.82
CA GLU A 517 -10.14 -41.20 2.75
C GLU A 517 -11.67 -41.14 2.76
N GLY A 518 -12.32 -41.83 1.82
CA GLY A 518 -13.78 -41.85 1.66
C GLY A 518 -14.40 -40.65 0.97
N SER A 519 -13.60 -39.64 0.53
CA SER A 519 -14.12 -38.55 -0.30
C SER A 519 -14.41 -39.04 -1.71
N PRO A 520 -15.59 -38.69 -2.28
CA PRO A 520 -15.89 -38.99 -3.67
C PRO A 520 -14.83 -38.36 -4.59
N PRO A 521 -14.44 -39.02 -5.70
CA PRO A 521 -13.42 -38.52 -6.63
C PRO A 521 -13.74 -37.13 -7.25
N GLN A 522 -14.98 -36.68 -7.17
CA GLN A 522 -15.45 -35.39 -7.70
C GLN A 522 -15.67 -34.32 -6.63
N SER A 523 -15.23 -34.57 -5.38
CA SER A 523 -15.33 -33.58 -4.31
C SER A 523 -14.54 -32.30 -4.67
N PRO A 524 -15.05 -31.11 -4.33
CA PRO A 524 -14.28 -29.88 -4.51
C PRO A 524 -12.94 -29.96 -3.76
N ILE A 525 -11.86 -29.93 -4.51
CA ILE A 525 -10.52 -29.95 -3.95
C ILE A 525 -10.14 -28.53 -3.59
N SER A 526 -9.55 -28.34 -2.42
CA SER A 526 -8.98 -27.08 -1.98
C SER A 526 -7.49 -27.21 -1.82
N ALA A 527 -6.77 -26.16 -2.14
CA ALA A 527 -5.38 -26.04 -1.81
C ALA A 527 -5.22 -25.73 -0.32
N HIS A 528 -4.26 -26.35 0.31
CA HIS A 528 -3.92 -26.17 1.72
C HIS A 528 -2.43 -25.91 1.88
N PHE A 529 -2.09 -25.09 2.85
CA PHE A 529 -0.70 -24.82 3.15
C PHE A 529 0.02 -26.07 3.65
N LEU A 530 1.22 -26.26 3.15
CA LEU A 530 2.08 -27.36 3.53
C LEU A 530 3.31 -26.82 4.23
N ALA A 531 3.59 -27.29 5.43
CA ALA A 531 4.73 -26.85 6.22
C ALA A 531 5.40 -28.01 6.94
N SER A 532 6.65 -27.83 7.33
CA SER A 532 7.34 -28.73 8.24
C SER A 532 7.71 -28.01 9.53
N ALA A 533 7.68 -28.76 10.63
CA ALA A 533 8.03 -28.26 11.95
C ALA A 533 8.65 -29.35 12.82
N THR A 534 9.70 -28.99 13.57
CA THR A 534 10.23 -29.85 14.64
C THR A 534 9.29 -29.85 15.85
N GLN A 535 9.44 -30.85 16.72
CA GLN A 535 8.60 -31.04 17.91
C GLN A 535 8.42 -29.80 18.78
N GLU A 536 9.49 -29.01 18.95
CA GLU A 536 9.50 -27.79 19.79
C GLU A 536 8.74 -26.59 19.21
N TYR A 537 8.41 -26.61 17.91
CA TYR A 537 7.85 -25.50 17.18
C TYR A 537 6.54 -24.99 17.82
N TRP A 538 5.57 -25.88 18.06
CA TRP A 538 4.26 -25.47 18.58
C TRP A 538 4.36 -24.87 19.98
N ARG A 539 5.23 -25.47 20.86
CA ARG A 539 5.47 -24.95 22.20
C ARG A 539 6.12 -23.56 22.18
N LEU A 540 7.13 -23.36 21.35
CA LEU A 540 7.81 -22.06 21.22
C LEU A 540 6.92 -20.98 20.64
N MET A 541 6.13 -21.34 19.63
CA MET A 541 5.16 -20.43 19.01
C MET A 541 3.90 -20.24 19.86
N GLY A 542 3.71 -21.00 20.95
CA GLY A 542 2.49 -20.93 21.78
C GLY A 542 1.23 -21.38 21.03
N ILE A 543 1.38 -22.23 20.00
CA ILE A 543 0.25 -22.79 19.24
C ILE A 543 -0.39 -23.91 20.07
N ALA A 544 -1.68 -23.75 20.41
CA ALA A 544 -2.38 -24.72 21.23
C ALA A 544 -2.64 -26.03 20.47
N LEU A 545 -2.29 -27.16 21.08
CA LEU A 545 -2.73 -28.50 20.65
C LEU A 545 -4.17 -28.67 21.14
N LEU A 546 -5.10 -28.91 20.23
CA LEU A 546 -6.53 -29.02 20.51
C LEU A 546 -6.98 -30.48 20.68
N ASP A 547 -6.38 -31.39 19.91
CA ASP A 547 -6.69 -32.83 19.97
C ASP A 547 -5.46 -33.64 19.54
N GLY A 548 -5.31 -34.85 20.07
CA GLY A 548 -4.23 -35.77 19.73
C GLY A 548 -2.86 -35.39 20.30
N ARG A 549 -1.80 -35.50 19.48
CA ARG A 549 -0.41 -35.22 19.85
C ARG A 549 0.33 -34.42 18.77
N ALA A 550 1.38 -33.72 19.17
CA ALA A 550 2.33 -33.10 18.23
C ALA A 550 3.21 -34.18 17.55
N LEU A 551 3.85 -33.78 16.42
CA LEU A 551 4.89 -34.62 15.81
C LEU A 551 6.08 -34.77 16.77
N ASP A 552 6.66 -35.99 16.83
CA ASP A 552 7.79 -36.29 17.68
C ASP A 552 8.87 -37.06 16.91
N GLN A 553 9.91 -37.52 17.64
CA GLN A 553 11.03 -38.26 17.04
C GLN A 553 10.62 -39.59 16.38
N ARG A 554 9.48 -40.18 16.74
CA ARG A 554 8.97 -41.40 16.11
C ARG A 554 8.52 -41.14 14.69
N ASP A 555 7.88 -39.98 14.49
CA ASP A 555 7.39 -39.56 13.17
C ASP A 555 8.55 -39.19 12.20
N GLU A 556 9.70 -38.79 12.75
CA GLU A 556 10.92 -38.53 11.96
C GLU A 556 11.56 -39.84 11.43
N LYS A 557 11.34 -40.97 12.10
CA LYS A 557 11.85 -42.29 11.64
C LYS A 557 11.04 -42.87 10.48
N GLU A 558 9.76 -42.50 10.39
CA GLU A 558 8.85 -42.87 9.31
C GLU A 558 8.27 -41.64 8.60
N PRO A 559 9.08 -40.91 7.82
CA PRO A 559 8.67 -39.68 7.21
C PRO A 559 7.47 -39.84 6.27
N GLY A 560 6.48 -38.97 6.40
CA GLY A 560 5.30 -38.96 5.52
C GLY A 560 4.20 -39.97 5.90
N LYS A 561 4.28 -40.61 7.06
CA LYS A 561 3.21 -41.49 7.58
C LYS A 561 2.21 -40.75 8.47
N THR A 562 2.64 -39.67 9.08
CA THR A 562 1.84 -38.89 10.03
C THR A 562 1.88 -37.41 9.74
N CYS A 563 0.82 -36.69 10.10
CA CYS A 563 0.75 -35.24 10.03
C CYS A 563 -0.02 -34.65 11.21
N VAL A 564 0.23 -33.36 11.45
CA VAL A 564 -0.59 -32.51 12.31
C VAL A 564 -1.29 -31.49 11.41
N ILE A 565 -2.57 -31.27 11.65
CA ILE A 565 -3.38 -30.31 10.87
C ILE A 565 -3.89 -29.20 11.78
N ASP A 566 -4.29 -28.09 11.20
CA ASP A 566 -4.96 -27.05 11.97
C ASP A 566 -6.48 -27.28 12.06
N LYS A 567 -7.12 -26.56 12.99
CA LYS A 567 -8.57 -26.65 13.21
C LYS A 567 -9.38 -26.30 11.97
N ALA A 568 -8.96 -25.34 11.16
CA ALA A 568 -9.68 -24.94 9.95
C ALA A 568 -9.81 -26.11 8.96
N LEU A 569 -8.76 -26.90 8.81
CA LEU A 569 -8.76 -28.08 7.95
C LEU A 569 -9.60 -29.22 8.57
N ALA A 570 -9.48 -29.46 9.90
CA ALA A 570 -10.29 -30.44 10.61
C ALA A 570 -11.80 -30.14 10.49
N ASP A 571 -12.20 -28.89 10.71
CA ASP A 571 -13.60 -28.46 10.62
C ASP A 571 -14.15 -28.53 9.17
N ARG A 572 -13.27 -28.41 8.16
CA ARG A 572 -13.66 -28.47 6.75
C ARG A 572 -13.99 -29.89 6.29
N TYR A 573 -13.14 -30.86 6.64
CA TYR A 573 -13.26 -32.22 6.12
C TYR A 573 -13.94 -33.18 7.07
N TRP A 574 -13.91 -32.91 8.38
CA TRP A 574 -14.45 -33.83 9.40
C TRP A 574 -15.31 -33.09 10.42
N LYS A 575 -16.14 -32.16 9.96
CA LYS A 575 -17.01 -31.35 10.80
C LYS A 575 -17.88 -32.22 11.72
N GLY A 576 -17.74 -31.99 13.04
CA GLY A 576 -18.52 -32.74 14.08
C GLY A 576 -17.97 -34.12 14.42
N SER A 577 -16.81 -34.56 13.89
CA SER A 577 -16.11 -35.77 14.23
C SER A 577 -14.63 -35.50 14.48
N SER A 578 -13.96 -36.39 15.25
CA SER A 578 -12.52 -36.28 15.45
C SER A 578 -11.78 -36.53 14.14
N ALA A 579 -10.79 -35.65 13.83
CA ALA A 579 -9.88 -35.84 12.72
C ALA A 579 -8.73 -36.82 13.04
N ILE A 580 -8.53 -37.17 14.30
CA ILE A 580 -7.46 -38.09 14.75
C ILE A 580 -7.68 -39.47 14.17
N GLY A 581 -6.61 -40.04 13.60
CA GLY A 581 -6.62 -41.37 12.94
C GLY A 581 -7.20 -41.35 11.52
N ARG A 582 -7.76 -40.22 11.07
CA ARG A 582 -8.19 -40.06 9.68
C ARG A 582 -7.00 -39.93 8.73
N ARG A 583 -7.19 -40.42 7.50
CA ARG A 583 -6.12 -40.45 6.50
C ARG A 583 -6.35 -39.43 5.37
N LEU A 584 -5.29 -38.83 4.87
CA LEU A 584 -5.27 -37.95 3.71
C LEU A 584 -4.09 -38.32 2.80
N SER A 585 -4.15 -37.92 1.55
CA SER A 585 -3.02 -38.02 0.60
C SER A 585 -2.77 -36.66 -0.06
N LEU A 586 -1.50 -36.36 -0.36
CA LEU A 586 -1.08 -35.11 -1.03
C LEU A 586 -1.12 -35.28 -2.56
N GLY A 587 -1.32 -34.17 -3.27
CA GLY A 587 -1.10 -34.04 -4.71
C GLY A 587 -2.14 -34.67 -5.62
N GLY A 588 -3.25 -35.20 -5.08
CA GLY A 588 -4.21 -35.94 -5.89
C GLY A 588 -5.65 -35.47 -5.80
N HIS A 589 -6.43 -35.79 -6.82
CA HIS A 589 -7.90 -35.63 -6.84
C HIS A 589 -8.62 -36.91 -6.33
N ALA A 590 -7.88 -38.00 -6.12
CA ALA A 590 -8.36 -39.21 -5.52
C ALA A 590 -7.42 -39.64 -4.38
N PHE A 591 -8.01 -40.22 -3.33
CA PHE A 591 -7.23 -40.71 -2.22
C PHE A 591 -6.29 -41.83 -2.69
N ASN A 592 -5.01 -41.67 -2.37
CA ASN A 592 -3.96 -42.64 -2.68
C ASN A 592 -3.56 -43.40 -1.42
N GLU A 593 -3.96 -44.64 -1.33
CA GLU A 593 -3.69 -45.53 -0.16
C GLU A 593 -2.18 -45.73 0.10
N ARG A 594 -1.38 -45.83 -0.96
CA ARG A 594 0.10 -46.02 -0.83
C ARG A 594 0.81 -44.78 -0.29
N ALA A 595 0.25 -43.59 -0.51
CA ALA A 595 0.76 -42.31 -0.03
C ALA A 595 -0.09 -41.73 1.09
N ALA A 596 -0.85 -42.59 1.79
CA ALA A 596 -1.72 -42.18 2.88
C ALA A 596 -0.94 -41.67 4.10
N ILE A 597 -1.33 -40.51 4.59
CA ILE A 597 -0.77 -39.83 5.75
C ILE A 597 -1.86 -39.79 6.83
N THR A 598 -1.54 -40.23 8.05
CA THR A 598 -2.48 -40.29 9.16
C THR A 598 -2.42 -39.02 10.01
N VAL A 599 -3.55 -38.42 10.32
CA VAL A 599 -3.66 -37.24 11.20
C VAL A 599 -3.45 -37.73 12.66
N VAL A 600 -2.42 -37.20 13.32
CA VAL A 600 -2.08 -37.58 14.73
C VAL A 600 -2.36 -36.43 15.70
N GLY A 601 -2.56 -35.24 15.23
CA GLY A 601 -2.85 -34.07 16.06
C GLY A 601 -3.59 -32.96 15.31
N VAL A 602 -4.35 -32.19 16.07
CA VAL A 602 -5.05 -30.98 15.60
C VAL A 602 -4.58 -29.81 16.46
N VAL A 603 -4.11 -28.76 15.80
CA VAL A 603 -3.65 -27.50 16.44
C VAL A 603 -4.59 -26.35 16.16
N ALA A 604 -4.45 -25.26 16.92
CA ALA A 604 -5.18 -24.03 16.66
C ALA A 604 -4.82 -23.48 15.28
N THR A 605 -5.78 -22.82 14.62
CA THR A 605 -5.56 -22.19 13.31
C THR A 605 -4.58 -21.02 13.43
N VAL A 606 -3.61 -20.98 12.52
CA VAL A 606 -2.53 -20.00 12.46
C VAL A 606 -2.64 -19.20 11.18
N LYS A 607 -2.59 -17.86 11.28
CA LYS A 607 -2.51 -16.95 10.12
C LYS A 607 -1.11 -17.00 9.50
N GLN A 608 -1.03 -17.32 8.21
CA GLN A 608 0.27 -17.55 7.53
C GLN A 608 0.76 -16.35 6.73
N ALA A 609 -0.10 -15.74 5.91
CA ALA A 609 0.30 -14.71 4.95
C ALA A 609 -0.04 -13.27 5.40
N ASP A 610 -1.24 -13.08 5.94
CA ASP A 610 -1.76 -11.79 6.40
C ASP A 610 -2.72 -12.02 7.58
N LEU A 611 -2.77 -11.09 8.52
CA LEU A 611 -3.80 -11.12 9.58
C LEU A 611 -5.23 -11.00 9.02
N ALA A 612 -5.38 -10.38 7.85
CA ALA A 612 -6.66 -10.30 7.14
C ALA A 612 -7.04 -11.56 6.38
N GLU A 613 -6.18 -12.57 6.38
CA GLU A 613 -6.45 -13.86 5.75
C GLU A 613 -7.75 -14.47 6.27
N MET A 614 -8.64 -14.88 5.35
CA MET A 614 -9.87 -15.56 5.73
C MET A 614 -9.58 -16.96 6.26
N ASP A 615 -10.32 -17.39 7.28
CA ASP A 615 -10.22 -18.74 7.81
C ASP A 615 -10.73 -19.72 6.74
N GLY A 616 -9.86 -20.53 6.16
CA GLY A 616 -10.32 -21.46 5.13
C GLY A 616 -9.25 -22.25 4.40
N HIS A 617 -8.03 -21.75 4.30
CA HIS A 617 -6.97 -22.50 3.60
C HIS A 617 -6.55 -23.74 4.38
N GLY A 618 -6.44 -23.66 5.71
CA GLY A 618 -5.92 -24.75 6.54
C GLY A 618 -4.44 -25.07 6.26
N ILE A 619 -3.77 -25.67 7.23
CA ILE A 619 -2.35 -26.02 7.12
C ILE A 619 -2.11 -27.48 7.56
N ILE A 620 -1.20 -28.14 6.84
CA ILE A 620 -0.72 -29.48 7.13
C ILE A 620 0.74 -29.39 7.54
N TYR A 621 1.04 -29.82 8.73
CA TYR A 621 2.42 -29.90 9.24
C TYR A 621 2.94 -31.33 9.11
N LEU A 622 4.10 -31.45 8.49
CA LEU A 622 4.82 -32.71 8.31
C LEU A 622 6.19 -32.62 8.98
N THR A 623 6.90 -33.72 9.02
CA THR A 623 8.27 -33.74 9.55
C THR A 623 9.23 -33.04 8.57
N PRO A 624 10.28 -32.35 9.06
CA PRO A 624 11.34 -31.79 8.20
C PRO A 624 12.04 -32.86 7.33
N SER A 625 12.14 -34.10 7.80
CA SER A 625 12.70 -35.20 7.02
C SER A 625 11.88 -35.56 5.77
N TYR A 626 10.57 -35.31 5.78
CA TYR A 626 9.71 -35.50 4.60
C TYR A 626 9.77 -34.34 3.60
N LEU A 627 9.53 -33.09 4.07
CA LEU A 627 9.46 -31.92 3.21
C LEU A 627 10.81 -31.37 2.77
N ARG A 628 11.87 -31.63 3.54
CA ARG A 628 13.25 -31.19 3.26
C ARG A 628 13.33 -29.70 2.92
N PRO A 629 12.93 -28.82 3.84
CA PRO A 629 12.88 -27.39 3.53
C PRO A 629 14.27 -26.85 3.21
N ASN A 630 14.35 -26.07 2.14
CA ASN A 630 15.52 -25.27 1.83
C ASN A 630 15.06 -24.00 1.11
N PRO A 631 15.11 -22.85 1.77
CA PRO A 631 15.75 -22.59 3.07
C PRO A 631 15.05 -23.25 4.28
N ILE A 632 15.85 -23.57 5.31
CA ILE A 632 15.33 -23.93 6.62
C ILE A 632 14.97 -22.67 7.39
N THR A 633 13.76 -22.61 7.92
CA THR A 633 13.35 -21.57 8.86
C THR A 633 13.79 -21.96 10.27
N LEU A 634 14.48 -21.05 10.94
CA LEU A 634 14.83 -21.15 12.35
C LEU A 634 13.93 -20.21 13.15
N VAL A 635 13.31 -20.74 14.20
CA VAL A 635 12.51 -19.98 15.16
C VAL A 635 13.24 -20.00 16.49
N VAL A 636 13.55 -18.80 17.02
CA VAL A 636 14.32 -18.63 18.27
C VAL A 636 13.47 -17.83 19.25
N LYS A 637 13.34 -18.30 20.49
CA LYS A 637 12.68 -17.56 21.57
C LYS A 637 13.71 -16.99 22.52
N SER A 638 13.66 -15.65 22.71
CA SER A 638 14.61 -14.92 23.54
C SER A 638 14.00 -13.64 24.11
N ALA A 639 14.44 -13.24 25.28
CA ALA A 639 14.13 -11.91 25.86
C ALA A 639 15.20 -10.86 25.54
N LEU A 640 16.24 -11.24 24.79
CA LEU A 640 17.31 -10.33 24.41
C LEU A 640 16.89 -9.44 23.22
N PRO A 641 17.51 -8.25 23.05
CA PRO A 641 17.31 -7.42 21.87
C PRO A 641 17.75 -8.13 20.57
N ASP A 642 17.13 -7.75 19.44
CA ASP A 642 17.36 -8.31 18.09
C ASP A 642 18.83 -8.46 17.72
N GLN A 643 19.65 -7.42 17.98
CA GLN A 643 21.08 -7.41 17.68
C GLN A 643 21.85 -8.49 18.45
N MET A 644 21.51 -8.72 19.71
CA MET A 644 22.15 -9.74 20.54
C MET A 644 21.76 -11.15 20.10
N VAL A 645 20.47 -11.36 19.77
CA VAL A 645 19.99 -12.63 19.22
C VAL A 645 20.70 -12.93 17.89
N GLY A 646 20.84 -11.93 17.03
CA GLY A 646 21.56 -12.03 15.75
C GLY A 646 23.02 -12.45 15.94
N LEU A 647 23.73 -11.85 16.88
CA LEU A 647 25.12 -12.21 17.19
C LEU A 647 25.26 -13.65 17.69
N ILE A 648 24.37 -14.07 18.59
CA ILE A 648 24.37 -15.43 19.14
C ILE A 648 24.12 -16.44 18.04
N VAL A 649 23.07 -16.24 17.22
CA VAL A 649 22.73 -17.14 16.10
C VAL A 649 23.89 -17.21 15.10
N GLN A 650 24.46 -16.07 14.72
CA GLN A 650 25.56 -16.04 13.76
C GLN A 650 26.85 -16.70 14.30
N LYS A 651 27.16 -16.47 15.58
CA LYS A 651 28.32 -17.09 16.24
C LYS A 651 28.15 -18.62 16.31
N THR A 652 26.98 -19.08 16.71
CA THR A 652 26.66 -20.52 16.77
C THR A 652 26.71 -21.15 15.40
N LEU A 653 26.13 -20.52 14.40
CA LEU A 653 26.12 -20.98 13.02
C LEU A 653 27.54 -21.15 12.48
N ARG A 654 28.39 -20.12 12.64
CA ARG A 654 29.81 -20.16 12.22
C ARG A 654 30.64 -21.22 12.93
N SER A 655 30.29 -21.60 14.16
CA SER A 655 30.98 -22.67 14.89
C SER A 655 30.67 -24.06 14.33
N ILE A 656 29.53 -24.21 13.62
CA ILE A 656 29.11 -25.46 12.97
C ILE A 656 29.60 -25.50 11.52
N ASP A 657 29.33 -24.45 10.77
CA ASP A 657 29.75 -24.27 9.38
C ASP A 657 30.06 -22.78 9.10
N PRO A 658 31.36 -22.42 8.98
CA PRO A 658 31.76 -21.03 8.72
C PRO A 658 31.24 -20.47 7.38
N ALA A 659 30.83 -21.32 6.45
CA ALA A 659 30.33 -20.93 5.13
C ALA A 659 28.84 -20.52 5.15
N LEU A 660 28.15 -20.64 6.27
CA LEU A 660 26.72 -20.32 6.40
C LEU A 660 26.52 -18.97 7.09
N ALA A 661 25.50 -18.26 6.63
CA ALA A 661 25.02 -17.01 7.24
C ALA A 661 23.49 -17.03 7.41
N ALA A 662 23.03 -16.54 8.56
CA ALA A 662 21.59 -16.32 8.81
C ALA A 662 21.07 -15.17 7.94
N HIS A 663 19.88 -15.36 7.35
CA HIS A 663 19.24 -14.35 6.52
C HIS A 663 18.04 -13.73 7.23
N ASP A 664 17.93 -12.40 7.19
CA ASP A 664 16.73 -11.66 7.58
C ASP A 664 16.23 -12.04 8.99
N LEU A 665 17.15 -12.05 9.97
CA LEU A 665 16.76 -12.27 11.36
C LEU A 665 15.97 -11.04 11.84
N ARG A 666 14.71 -11.27 12.15
CA ARG A 666 13.78 -10.24 12.67
C ARG A 666 12.86 -10.82 13.72
N SER A 667 12.35 -9.94 14.58
CA SER A 667 11.26 -10.32 15.47
C SER A 667 9.98 -10.60 14.65
N LEU A 668 9.16 -11.53 15.13
CA LEU A 668 7.89 -11.83 14.49
C LEU A 668 6.92 -10.63 14.55
N GLN A 669 7.07 -9.80 15.61
CA GLN A 669 6.35 -8.54 15.74
C GLN A 669 6.68 -7.58 14.59
N ASP A 670 7.97 -7.42 14.25
CA ASP A 670 8.37 -6.55 13.12
C ASP A 670 7.86 -7.07 11.78
N ARG A 671 7.85 -8.40 11.58
CA ARG A 671 7.29 -8.98 10.35
C ARG A 671 5.82 -8.65 10.19
N ILE A 672 5.02 -8.82 11.25
CA ILE A 672 3.58 -8.47 11.25
C ILE A 672 3.41 -6.97 11.03
N GLN A 673 4.19 -6.13 11.71
CA GLN A 673 4.10 -4.67 11.55
C GLN A 673 4.43 -4.23 10.14
N ASN A 674 5.48 -4.80 9.53
CA ASN A 674 5.88 -4.49 8.16
C ASN A 674 4.80 -4.86 7.12
N ARG A 675 4.12 -6.01 7.30
CA ARG A 675 2.98 -6.38 6.44
C ARG A 675 1.80 -5.41 6.54
N GLN A 676 1.58 -4.82 7.72
CA GLN A 676 0.49 -3.86 7.94
C GLN A 676 0.87 -2.40 7.64
N LEU A 677 2.14 -2.13 7.37
CA LEU A 677 2.69 -0.78 7.32
C LEU A 677 1.95 0.12 6.32
N ALA A 678 1.66 -0.37 5.13
CA ALA A 678 0.94 0.39 4.10
C ALA A 678 -0.49 0.77 4.56
N ARG A 679 -1.23 -0.16 5.18
CA ARG A 679 -2.58 0.10 5.73
C ARG A 679 -2.54 1.08 6.90
N ARG A 680 -1.58 0.92 7.82
CA ARG A 680 -1.38 1.84 8.96
C ARG A 680 -1.02 3.24 8.49
N SER A 681 -0.13 3.36 7.52
CA SER A 681 0.27 4.65 6.95
C SER A 681 -0.89 5.36 6.27
N ALA A 682 -1.71 4.64 5.49
CA ALA A 682 -2.90 5.21 4.87
C ALA A 682 -3.91 5.71 5.93
N ALA A 683 -4.17 4.91 6.97
CA ALA A 683 -5.06 5.30 8.06
C ALA A 683 -4.54 6.54 8.82
N THR A 684 -3.24 6.58 9.13
CA THR A 684 -2.62 7.73 9.82
C THR A 684 -2.67 8.99 8.96
N LEU A 685 -2.30 8.91 7.67
CA LEU A 685 -2.33 10.06 6.76
C LEU A 685 -3.76 10.59 6.56
N THR A 686 -4.74 9.71 6.35
CA THR A 686 -6.14 10.12 6.21
C THR A 686 -6.69 10.71 7.50
N ALA A 687 -6.28 10.21 8.69
CA ALA A 687 -6.65 10.80 9.97
C ALA A 687 -6.06 12.20 10.15
N MET A 688 -4.81 12.41 9.78
CA MET A 688 -4.19 13.75 9.77
C MET A 688 -4.94 14.69 8.83
N PHE A 689 -5.29 14.24 7.62
CA PHE A 689 -6.08 15.06 6.69
C PHE A 689 -7.49 15.36 7.23
N ALA A 690 -8.13 14.41 7.91
CA ALA A 690 -9.43 14.62 8.55
C ALA A 690 -9.35 15.65 9.68
N CYS A 691 -8.32 15.61 10.53
CA CYS A 691 -8.08 16.64 11.55
C CYS A 691 -7.85 18.02 10.93
N CYS A 692 -7.03 18.12 9.88
CA CYS A 692 -6.82 19.37 9.15
C CYS A 692 -8.11 19.87 8.49
N ALA A 693 -8.90 18.99 7.88
CA ALA A 693 -10.17 19.32 7.27
C ALA A 693 -11.19 19.86 8.30
N LEU A 694 -11.22 19.24 9.49
CA LEU A 694 -12.08 19.66 10.59
C LEU A 694 -11.71 21.07 11.07
N LEU A 695 -10.41 21.35 11.24
CA LEU A 695 -9.91 22.68 11.60
C LEU A 695 -10.24 23.71 10.52
N LEU A 696 -10.02 23.39 9.25
CA LEU A 696 -10.34 24.26 8.13
C LEU A 696 -11.87 24.51 8.04
N ALA A 697 -12.69 23.50 8.27
CA ALA A 697 -14.13 23.63 8.32
C ALA A 697 -14.57 24.58 9.46
N GLY A 698 -13.99 24.43 10.64
CA GLY A 698 -14.23 25.32 11.77
C GLY A 698 -13.85 26.78 11.47
N VAL A 699 -12.67 27.02 10.89
CA VAL A 699 -12.22 28.36 10.48
C VAL A 699 -13.14 28.95 9.43
N GLY A 700 -13.61 28.17 8.45
CA GLY A 700 -14.52 28.63 7.43
C GLY A 700 -15.90 29.03 7.97
N ILE A 701 -16.46 28.20 8.84
CA ILE A 701 -17.73 28.51 9.54
C ILE A 701 -17.58 29.79 10.38
N TYR A 702 -16.49 29.89 11.15
CA TYR A 702 -16.17 31.08 11.94
C TYR A 702 -16.10 32.35 11.09
N ALA A 703 -15.37 32.29 9.95
CA ALA A 703 -15.19 33.44 9.06
C ALA A 703 -16.52 33.93 8.47
N VAL A 704 -17.39 33.02 8.01
CA VAL A 704 -18.71 33.35 7.47
C VAL A 704 -19.62 33.99 8.50
N LEU A 705 -19.65 33.42 9.70
CA LEU A 705 -20.51 33.95 10.76
C LEU A 705 -19.99 35.24 11.34
N SER A 706 -18.68 35.41 11.55
CA SER A 706 -18.09 36.69 11.97
C SER A 706 -18.44 37.83 11.05
N TYR A 707 -18.40 37.58 9.74
CA TYR A 707 -18.81 38.58 8.76
C TYR A 707 -20.33 38.83 8.80
N SER A 708 -21.14 37.79 8.91
CA SER A 708 -22.62 37.95 9.00
C SER A 708 -23.01 38.77 10.21
N VAL A 709 -22.31 38.62 11.32
CA VAL A 709 -22.45 39.44 12.51
C VAL A 709 -22.06 40.88 12.25
N ALA A 710 -20.89 41.10 11.60
CA ALA A 710 -20.38 42.42 11.28
C ALA A 710 -21.34 43.20 10.38
N GLN A 711 -22.01 42.58 9.42
CA GLN A 711 -23.00 43.21 8.54
C GLN A 711 -24.32 43.55 9.25
N ARG A 712 -24.66 42.86 10.30
CA ARG A 712 -25.91 43.08 11.04
C ARG A 712 -25.71 43.83 12.36
N LYS A 713 -24.58 44.53 12.54
CA LYS A 713 -24.25 45.24 13.79
C LYS A 713 -25.36 46.24 14.18
N ARG A 714 -25.90 47.01 13.22
CA ARG A 714 -26.95 47.95 13.44
C ARG A 714 -28.29 47.29 13.86
N GLU A 715 -28.66 46.18 13.20
CA GLU A 715 -29.83 45.37 13.56
C GLU A 715 -29.68 44.78 14.97
N ILE A 716 -28.51 44.30 15.32
CA ILE A 716 -28.18 43.80 16.64
C ILE A 716 -28.24 44.90 17.66
N GLY A 717 -27.63 46.08 17.38
CA GLY A 717 -27.68 47.25 18.25
C GLY A 717 -29.12 47.73 18.56
N ILE A 718 -29.98 47.81 17.54
CA ILE A 718 -31.41 48.18 17.71
C ILE A 718 -32.12 47.15 18.58
N ARG A 719 -31.95 45.84 18.36
CA ARG A 719 -32.59 44.80 19.17
C ARG A 719 -32.12 44.82 20.62
N VAL A 720 -30.80 45.01 20.84
CA VAL A 720 -30.26 45.13 22.22
C VAL A 720 -30.77 46.38 22.91
N ALA A 721 -30.84 47.53 22.19
CA ALA A 721 -31.39 48.75 22.70
C ALA A 721 -32.92 48.65 23.06
N LEU A 722 -33.65 47.79 22.33
CA LEU A 722 -35.07 47.45 22.61
C LEU A 722 -35.23 46.36 23.69
N GLY A 723 -34.12 45.93 24.37
CA GLY A 723 -34.20 45.02 25.51
C GLY A 723 -34.07 43.53 25.14
N ALA A 724 -33.61 43.19 23.93
CA ALA A 724 -33.37 41.80 23.59
C ALA A 724 -32.25 41.20 24.43
N LYS A 725 -32.52 40.04 25.04
CA LYS A 725 -31.52 39.32 25.85
C LYS A 725 -30.36 38.86 24.97
N PRO A 726 -29.08 38.89 25.42
CA PRO A 726 -27.93 38.40 24.69
C PRO A 726 -28.10 36.98 24.16
N GLN A 727 -28.85 36.13 24.90
CA GLN A 727 -29.14 34.76 24.51
C GLN A 727 -30.00 34.64 23.23
N SER A 728 -30.90 35.57 22.97
CA SER A 728 -31.76 35.58 21.77
C SER A 728 -30.94 35.94 20.51
N VAL A 729 -29.94 36.83 20.65
CA VAL A 729 -29.01 37.18 19.58
C VAL A 729 -28.10 35.99 19.27
N LEU A 730 -27.57 35.33 20.33
CA LEU A 730 -26.76 34.12 20.22
C LEU A 730 -27.51 33.00 19.48
N ALA A 731 -28.77 32.73 19.91
CA ALA A 731 -29.61 31.68 19.33
C ALA A 731 -29.90 31.91 17.83
N LEU A 732 -30.08 33.17 17.41
CA LEU A 732 -30.35 33.52 16.00
C LEU A 732 -29.14 33.12 15.08
N PHE A 733 -27.90 33.45 15.49
CA PHE A 733 -26.73 33.14 14.71
C PHE A 733 -26.34 31.67 14.81
N LEU A 734 -26.48 31.09 16.00
CA LEU A 734 -26.22 29.64 16.19
C LEU A 734 -27.18 28.80 15.34
N SER A 735 -28.49 29.15 15.31
CA SER A 735 -29.45 28.41 14.47
C SER A 735 -29.15 28.50 12.98
N THR A 736 -28.64 29.65 12.50
CA THR A 736 -28.27 29.81 11.09
C THR A 736 -27.05 28.96 10.72
N GLY A 737 -26.03 28.95 11.56
CA GLY A 737 -24.83 28.11 11.34
C GLY A 737 -25.18 26.63 11.45
N LEU A 738 -25.95 26.23 12.48
CA LEU A 738 -26.34 24.86 12.71
C LEU A 738 -27.21 24.28 11.58
N LYS A 739 -28.11 25.09 10.99
CA LYS A 739 -28.87 24.69 9.78
C LYS A 739 -27.98 24.35 8.62
N ALA A 740 -26.91 25.12 8.37
CA ALA A 740 -25.95 24.82 7.31
C ALA A 740 -25.15 23.54 7.61
N VAL A 741 -24.77 23.35 8.87
CA VAL A 741 -24.07 22.13 9.30
C VAL A 741 -24.96 20.91 9.15
N LEU A 742 -26.21 20.96 9.63
CA LEU A 742 -27.16 19.85 9.49
C LEU A 742 -27.49 19.53 8.02
N ALA A 743 -27.67 20.55 7.19
CA ALA A 743 -27.87 20.37 5.75
C ALA A 743 -26.64 19.73 5.08
N GLY A 744 -25.43 20.16 5.47
CA GLY A 744 -24.18 19.56 5.02
C GLY A 744 -24.04 18.10 5.44
N VAL A 745 -24.36 17.77 6.69
CA VAL A 745 -24.34 16.40 7.21
C VAL A 745 -25.38 15.52 6.49
N ALA A 746 -26.58 16.04 6.21
CA ALA A 746 -27.60 15.29 5.47
C ALA A 746 -27.14 14.85 4.07
N VAL A 747 -26.32 15.67 3.40
CA VAL A 747 -25.68 15.31 2.12
C VAL A 747 -24.44 14.44 2.33
N ALA A 748 -23.72 14.67 3.43
CA ALA A 748 -22.48 13.97 3.72
C ALA A 748 -22.68 12.48 4.05
N VAL A 749 -23.77 12.13 4.76
CA VAL A 749 -24.03 10.73 5.14
C VAL A 749 -24.09 9.79 3.92
N PRO A 750 -24.95 10.03 2.91
CA PRO A 750 -24.94 9.18 1.72
C PRO A 750 -23.61 9.20 0.95
N ALA A 751 -22.93 10.35 0.87
CA ALA A 751 -21.62 10.45 0.25
C ALA A 751 -20.56 9.63 1.01
N SER A 752 -20.60 9.64 2.34
CA SER A 752 -19.68 8.86 3.19
C SER A 752 -19.94 7.36 3.06
N VAL A 753 -21.21 6.93 2.99
CA VAL A 753 -21.59 5.54 2.75
C VAL A 753 -21.07 5.07 1.40
N ALA A 754 -21.30 5.84 0.34
CA ALA A 754 -20.79 5.53 -0.99
C ALA A 754 -19.26 5.43 -1.02
N SER A 755 -18.56 6.38 -0.37
CA SER A 755 -17.10 6.37 -0.23
C SER A 755 -16.62 5.13 0.55
N GLY A 756 -17.32 4.75 1.62
CA GLY A 756 -17.01 3.53 2.39
C GLY A 756 -17.13 2.26 1.55
N TYR A 757 -18.14 2.15 0.70
CA TYR A 757 -18.26 1.02 -0.24
C TYR A 757 -17.17 1.03 -1.30
N ALA A 758 -16.75 2.20 -1.79
CA ALA A 758 -15.66 2.32 -2.75
C ALA A 758 -14.32 1.79 -2.20
N ILE A 759 -14.08 1.94 -0.89
CA ILE A 759 -12.84 1.49 -0.23
C ILE A 759 -12.96 0.11 0.45
N ARG A 760 -14.09 -0.60 0.28
CA ARG A 760 -14.37 -1.86 1.00
C ARG A 760 -13.29 -2.93 0.84
N SER A 761 -12.60 -2.96 -0.30
CA SER A 761 -11.51 -3.90 -0.57
C SER A 761 -10.28 -3.74 0.33
N VAL A 762 -10.13 -2.56 0.95
CA VAL A 762 -9.02 -2.24 1.88
C VAL A 762 -9.45 -2.39 3.34
N LEU A 763 -10.76 -2.40 3.61
CA LEU A 763 -11.32 -2.51 4.97
C LEU A 763 -11.32 -3.96 5.44
N TYR A 764 -10.98 -4.17 6.71
CA TYR A 764 -11.04 -5.46 7.38
C TYR A 764 -12.04 -5.41 8.55
N GLY A 765 -13.00 -6.32 8.56
CA GLY A 765 -13.95 -6.50 9.66
C GLY A 765 -14.86 -5.31 9.96
N VAL A 766 -14.93 -4.32 9.07
CA VAL A 766 -15.72 -3.09 9.21
C VAL A 766 -16.73 -3.01 8.07
N SER A 767 -18.01 -2.88 8.41
CA SER A 767 -19.07 -2.66 7.42
C SER A 767 -19.27 -1.16 7.19
N PRO A 768 -19.20 -0.70 5.92
CA PRO A 768 -19.50 0.69 5.59
C PRO A 768 -20.93 1.14 5.95
N ALA A 769 -21.86 0.21 6.16
CA ALA A 769 -23.25 0.53 6.49
C ALA A 769 -23.51 0.76 8.00
N HIS A 770 -22.52 0.54 8.87
CA HIS A 770 -22.70 0.70 10.31
C HIS A 770 -22.89 2.17 10.71
N ALA A 771 -24.04 2.49 11.31
CA ALA A 771 -24.40 3.86 11.73
C ALA A 771 -23.44 4.45 12.78
N SER A 772 -22.79 3.61 13.60
CA SER A 772 -21.88 4.04 14.67
C SER A 772 -20.75 4.94 14.19
N HIS A 773 -20.19 4.67 13.00
CA HIS A 773 -19.08 5.47 12.42
C HIS A 773 -19.54 6.90 12.09
N TYR A 774 -20.73 7.04 11.52
CA TYR A 774 -21.29 8.33 11.14
C TYR A 774 -21.73 9.12 12.37
N LEU A 775 -22.24 8.44 13.41
CA LEU A 775 -22.54 9.04 14.70
C LEU A 775 -21.28 9.57 15.38
N LEU A 776 -20.18 8.82 15.38
CA LEU A 776 -18.90 9.27 15.92
C LEU A 776 -18.39 10.51 15.18
N SER A 777 -18.44 10.49 13.83
CA SER A 777 -18.05 11.63 13.01
C SER A 777 -18.91 12.86 13.31
N LEU A 778 -20.21 12.67 13.57
CA LEU A 778 -21.13 13.73 13.97
C LEU A 778 -20.78 14.29 15.35
N VAL A 779 -20.51 13.42 16.33
CA VAL A 779 -20.11 13.80 17.70
C VAL A 779 -18.80 14.60 17.70
N ILE A 780 -17.87 14.33 16.77
CA ILE A 780 -16.63 15.10 16.65
C ILE A 780 -16.87 16.44 15.92
N LEU A 781 -17.66 16.44 14.85
CA LEU A 781 -17.89 17.63 14.03
C LEU A 781 -18.75 18.68 14.74
N LEU A 782 -19.82 18.26 15.43
CA LEU A 782 -20.79 19.17 16.04
C LEU A 782 -20.18 20.12 17.08
N PRO A 783 -19.32 19.70 18.02
CA PRO A 783 -18.68 20.63 18.95
C PRO A 783 -17.80 21.65 18.25
N VAL A 784 -17.01 21.26 17.25
CA VAL A 784 -16.16 22.17 16.50
C VAL A 784 -16.98 23.19 15.74
N ALA A 785 -18.03 22.76 15.07
CA ALA A 785 -18.96 23.64 14.37
C ALA A 785 -19.71 24.57 15.34
N SER A 786 -20.16 24.06 16.48
CA SER A 786 -20.83 24.84 17.51
C SER A 786 -19.93 25.91 18.12
N LEU A 787 -18.66 25.58 18.43
CA LEU A 787 -17.67 26.54 18.91
C LEU A 787 -17.38 27.62 17.85
N ALA A 788 -17.20 27.21 16.59
CA ALA A 788 -16.98 28.13 15.47
C ALA A 788 -18.16 29.10 15.27
N CYS A 789 -19.39 28.67 15.57
CA CYS A 789 -20.57 29.49 15.53
C CYS A 789 -20.72 30.37 16.79
N ALA A 790 -20.43 29.82 17.98
CA ALA A 790 -20.67 30.48 19.25
C ALA A 790 -19.74 31.68 19.51
N ILE A 791 -18.46 31.57 19.15
CA ILE A 791 -17.46 32.62 19.39
C ILE A 791 -17.83 33.96 18.73
N PRO A 792 -18.19 34.05 17.42
CA PRO A 792 -18.60 35.30 16.79
C PRO A 792 -19.94 35.81 17.35
N ALA A 793 -20.88 34.91 17.59
CA ALA A 793 -22.18 35.26 18.10
C ALA A 793 -22.11 35.81 19.54
N TRP A 794 -21.26 35.26 20.40
CA TRP A 794 -21.02 35.77 21.76
C TRP A 794 -20.32 37.12 21.78
N ARG A 795 -19.32 37.32 20.88
CA ARG A 795 -18.68 38.64 20.71
C ARG A 795 -19.70 39.71 20.28
N ALA A 796 -20.67 39.34 19.40
CA ALA A 796 -21.71 40.23 18.95
C ALA A 796 -22.71 40.61 20.08
N ALA A 797 -23.09 39.63 20.90
CA ALA A 797 -24.05 39.80 22.00
C ALA A 797 -23.49 40.70 23.14
N ARG A 798 -22.17 40.91 23.24
CA ARG A 798 -21.50 41.74 24.24
C ARG A 798 -21.05 43.11 23.72
N GLN A 799 -21.35 43.48 22.46
CA GLN A 799 -21.03 44.80 21.94
C GLN A 799 -21.93 45.89 22.56
N ASP A 800 -21.30 47.02 22.89
CA ASP A 800 -22.03 48.19 23.39
C ASP A 800 -22.98 48.72 22.32
N PRO A 801 -24.30 48.84 22.60
CA PRO A 801 -25.31 49.31 21.65
C PRO A 801 -25.02 50.73 21.14
N LEU A 802 -24.39 51.60 21.96
CA LEU A 802 -24.01 52.94 21.54
C LEU A 802 -22.92 52.97 20.45
N ILE A 803 -21.96 52.07 20.53
CA ILE A 803 -20.90 51.92 19.52
C ILE A 803 -21.51 51.32 18.23
N CYS A 804 -22.47 50.38 18.35
CA CYS A 804 -23.16 49.78 17.21
C CYS A 804 -24.03 50.78 16.41
N LEU A 805 -24.59 51.79 17.05
CA LEU A 805 -25.43 52.83 16.45
C LEU A 805 -24.60 53.98 15.87
N ARG A 806 -23.38 54.25 16.38
CA ARG A 806 -22.46 55.32 15.93
C ARG A 806 -21.51 54.90 14.81
N SER A 807 -21.40 53.60 14.48
CA SER A 807 -20.54 53.15 13.36
C SER A 807 -21.22 53.47 12.04
N GLU A 808 -20.88 54.63 11.40
CA GLU A 808 -21.11 54.93 10.01
C GLU A 808 -20.31 54.04 9.05
#